data_3a4a7a97adaa043d47bde30c7d931397
#
_entry.id   3a4a7a97adaa043d47bde30c7d931397
#
_cell.length_a   1.000
_cell.length_b   1.000
_cell.length_c   1.000
_cell.angle_alpha   90.00
_cell.angle_beta   90.00
_cell.angle_gamma   90.00
#
_symmetry.space_group_name_H-M   'P 1'
#
loop_
_entity.id
_entity.type
_entity.pdbx_description
1 polymer ?
#
loop_
_entity_poly.entity_id
_entity_poly.type
_entity_poly.pdbx_seq_one_letter_code
_entity_poly.pdbx_strand_id
1 'polypeptide(L)'
;MNKNAIRKFATEARRELISRVSQRALKYGISDKEVGNPNDDSVNGHLLSSTEKKQRAALIAQIKEKGYEQVMEEVAYTWFNRFSALRFMEVNGYLPTRVRVFTDENNAFKPQILTEAIHMELDGLDMEKVYAYKEANDDDELYKYLLITQCNALNSVLPGMFQKIADYTELLFPDNLLREGSVVQQMIELIPEEDWKDAVQIIGWLYQYYNSEKKDEVFTALNKNVKITKENIPAVTQLFTPDWIVRYMVENSLGRLWVEGHPNDELKSQWKYYLEEAEQEPDVQAQLATIREEYKALKPEDILCIDPCSGSGHILAYMFDVLVQIYEAYGVDTRTAVASIVENNIYGLDIDDRAAQLAYFAVMMKACQYDKRFLRRKVQPHVYAIVESNHVDPNVVDYFCNGDAKLKEAMDTILSELHDAKEYGSILTVTPQDWSALYDRFAEITEDINMSREAVLRELLPLVQVAEALAQKYDAVVTNPPYMGNGRFSLKLTEYARTYYSDSKNDLYSVMIERCGIMTQRGGFTALITMQSWVNAPTFKNLRKKLFSNYYFSSIINMGSKAFDEIQGEKVKNVAFIFRHQKLGKWHPMFADLTSISGENEKRLLFLKKQNLYGFAKQSDFLLHEQCLVVYKTRHIQDIYEPEQTISDVSEIRRCIATGDDNTFIRLWYEVNACSISSIDKREQNAKWFFIADGGERRRWYGNINGVLN
;
A
#
# COMPACT_ATOMS: atom_id res chain seq x y z
N MET A 1 9.49 -3.66 19.30
CA MET A 1 9.53 -2.46 18.44
C MET A 1 8.81 -1.31 19.11
N ASN A 2 9.47 -0.18 19.30
CA ASN A 2 8.93 1.00 19.96
C ASN A 2 8.29 1.97 18.95
N LYS A 3 6.99 1.80 18.67
CA LYS A 3 6.24 2.63 17.70
C LYS A 3 6.29 4.15 18.01
N ASN A 4 6.34 4.53 19.29
CA ASN A 4 6.39 5.95 19.69
C ASN A 4 7.74 6.59 19.33
N ALA A 5 8.84 5.87 19.54
CA ALA A 5 10.19 6.31 19.16
C ALA A 5 10.30 6.49 17.64
N ILE A 6 9.79 5.51 16.87
CA ILE A 6 9.78 5.55 15.40
C ILE A 6 8.93 6.73 14.90
N ARG A 7 7.76 6.96 15.49
CA ARG A 7 6.89 8.10 15.14
C ARG A 7 7.60 9.43 15.38
N LYS A 8 8.19 9.59 16.58
CA LYS A 8 8.93 10.82 16.91
C LYS A 8 10.03 11.08 15.91
N PHE A 9 10.89 10.08 15.67
CA PHE A 9 11.97 10.20 14.70
C PHE A 9 11.47 10.54 13.29
N ALA A 10 10.51 9.80 12.75
CA ALA A 10 10.06 9.99 11.37
C ALA A 10 9.46 11.39 11.14
N THR A 11 8.70 11.91 12.11
CA THR A 11 8.12 13.26 12.02
C THR A 11 9.18 14.36 12.12
N GLU A 12 10.14 14.23 13.05
CA GLU A 12 11.23 15.20 13.22
C GLU A 12 12.18 15.16 12.01
N ALA A 13 12.52 13.96 11.52
CA ALA A 13 13.37 13.76 10.35
C ALA A 13 12.77 14.36 9.07
N ARG A 14 11.45 14.25 8.86
CA ARG A 14 10.78 14.89 7.72
C ARG A 14 11.01 16.40 7.71
N ARG A 15 10.74 17.06 8.82
CA ARG A 15 10.89 18.51 8.95
C ARG A 15 12.35 18.95 8.75
N GLU A 16 13.28 18.24 9.39
CA GLU A 16 14.71 18.53 9.30
C GLU A 16 15.22 18.34 7.89
N LEU A 17 14.90 17.24 7.21
CA LEU A 17 15.35 16.98 5.85
C LEU A 17 14.78 17.99 4.84
N ILE A 18 13.49 18.33 4.92
CA ILE A 18 12.90 19.36 4.06
C ILE A 18 13.63 20.70 4.26
N SER A 19 13.89 21.08 5.53
CA SER A 19 14.62 22.30 5.84
C SER A 19 16.05 22.30 5.26
N ARG A 20 16.80 21.19 5.41
CA ARG A 20 18.19 21.08 4.91
C ARG A 20 18.25 21.07 3.38
N VAL A 21 17.36 20.34 2.73
CA VAL A 21 17.24 20.31 1.27
C VAL A 21 16.91 21.71 0.74
N SER A 22 15.98 22.43 1.38
CA SER A 22 15.64 23.82 1.02
C SER A 22 16.81 24.77 1.22
N GLN A 23 17.59 24.64 2.30
CA GLN A 23 18.81 25.43 2.52
C GLN A 23 19.87 25.16 1.44
N ARG A 24 20.00 23.91 0.99
CA ARG A 24 20.89 23.58 -0.15
C ARG A 24 20.41 24.22 -1.44
N ALA A 25 19.10 24.13 -1.75
CA ALA A 25 18.52 24.78 -2.93
C ALA A 25 18.81 26.31 -2.93
N LEU A 26 18.68 26.95 -1.76
CA LEU A 26 18.98 28.38 -1.62
C LEU A 26 20.45 28.73 -1.93
N LYS A 27 21.42 27.86 -1.59
CA LYS A 27 22.84 28.05 -1.96
C LYS A 27 23.03 28.14 -3.49
N TYR A 28 22.16 27.39 -4.21
CA TYR A 28 22.16 27.40 -5.70
C TYR A 28 21.18 28.44 -6.29
N GLY A 29 20.72 29.42 -5.48
CA GLY A 29 19.85 30.52 -5.92
C GLY A 29 18.43 30.08 -6.27
N ILE A 30 17.91 29.02 -5.61
CA ILE A 30 16.58 28.48 -5.85
C ILE A 30 15.79 28.57 -4.55
N SER A 31 14.63 29.21 -4.60
CA SER A 31 13.70 29.36 -3.49
C SER A 31 12.25 29.21 -3.99
N ASP A 32 11.29 29.24 -3.06
CA ASP A 32 9.85 29.28 -3.35
C ASP A 32 9.42 30.50 -4.19
N LYS A 33 10.18 31.62 -4.09
CA LYS A 33 9.87 32.88 -4.74
C LYS A 33 10.65 33.10 -6.03
N GLU A 34 11.86 32.54 -6.13
CA GLU A 34 12.77 32.75 -7.23
C GLU A 34 13.51 31.49 -7.60
N VAL A 35 13.44 31.09 -8.86
CA VAL A 35 14.01 29.83 -9.36
C VAL A 35 15.32 30.06 -10.14
N GLY A 36 15.70 31.31 -10.41
CA GLY A 36 16.93 31.69 -11.15
C GLY A 36 16.91 31.25 -12.61
N ASN A 37 17.98 31.64 -13.34
CA ASN A 37 18.18 31.24 -14.73
C ASN A 37 18.98 29.94 -14.81
N PRO A 38 18.50 28.89 -15.53
CA PRO A 38 19.22 27.62 -15.64
C PRO A 38 20.60 27.71 -16.26
N ASN A 39 20.87 28.78 -17.01
CA ASN A 39 22.17 29.00 -17.75
C ASN A 39 23.18 29.84 -16.98
N ASP A 40 22.93 30.20 -15.71
CA ASP A 40 23.88 30.97 -14.93
C ASP A 40 25.17 30.20 -14.70
N ASP A 41 26.32 30.88 -14.92
CA ASP A 41 27.65 30.33 -14.68
C ASP A 41 28.09 30.44 -13.23
N SER A 42 27.48 31.34 -12.46
CA SER A 42 27.77 31.57 -11.05
C SER A 42 26.49 31.96 -10.29
N VAL A 43 26.37 31.52 -9.04
CA VAL A 43 25.25 31.83 -8.16
C VAL A 43 25.78 32.18 -6.77
N ASN A 44 25.31 33.28 -6.19
CA ASN A 44 25.73 33.76 -4.86
C ASN A 44 27.26 33.87 -4.70
N GLY A 45 27.97 34.18 -5.79
CA GLY A 45 29.43 34.28 -5.80
C GLY A 45 30.18 32.95 -5.95
N HIS A 46 29.47 31.83 -6.03
CA HIS A 46 30.00 30.50 -6.29
C HIS A 46 30.01 30.22 -7.81
N LEU A 47 31.14 29.86 -8.38
CA LEU A 47 31.29 29.46 -9.79
C LEU A 47 30.86 27.99 -9.91
N LEU A 48 29.84 27.72 -10.71
CA LEU A 48 29.30 26.39 -10.89
C LEU A 48 30.19 25.53 -11.81
N SER A 49 30.48 24.30 -11.39
CA SER A 49 31.10 23.28 -12.24
C SER A 49 30.16 22.87 -13.38
N SER A 50 30.69 22.21 -14.41
CA SER A 50 29.86 21.69 -15.53
C SER A 50 28.79 20.70 -15.07
N THR A 51 29.07 19.93 -14.03
CA THR A 51 28.13 18.98 -13.43
C THR A 51 27.03 19.71 -12.66
N GLU A 52 27.40 20.66 -11.79
CA GLU A 52 26.44 21.45 -11.01
C GLU A 52 25.49 22.25 -11.91
N LYS A 53 25.98 22.81 -13.04
CA LYS A 53 25.14 23.50 -14.04
C LYS A 53 24.04 22.55 -14.59
N LYS A 54 24.42 21.31 -14.98
CA LYS A 54 23.47 20.34 -15.50
C LYS A 54 22.43 19.91 -14.42
N GLN A 55 22.92 19.64 -13.22
CA GLN A 55 22.05 19.24 -12.09
C GLN A 55 21.10 20.39 -11.70
N ARG A 56 21.60 21.63 -11.66
CA ARG A 56 20.78 22.82 -11.38
C ARG A 56 19.75 23.09 -12.46
N ALA A 57 20.09 22.93 -13.73
CA ALA A 57 19.13 23.07 -14.83
C ALA A 57 18.01 22.02 -14.75
N ALA A 58 18.36 20.77 -14.42
CA ALA A 58 17.40 19.70 -14.20
C ALA A 58 16.49 19.99 -13.00
N LEU A 59 17.04 20.51 -11.89
CA LEU A 59 16.26 20.91 -10.71
C LEU A 59 15.26 22.02 -11.06
N ILE A 60 15.69 23.03 -11.80
CA ILE A 60 14.83 24.14 -12.24
C ILE A 60 13.70 23.62 -13.14
N ALA A 61 13.97 22.67 -14.03
CA ALA A 61 12.97 22.06 -14.88
C ALA A 61 11.90 21.33 -14.05
N GLN A 62 12.32 20.52 -13.08
CA GLN A 62 11.40 19.81 -12.18
C GLN A 62 10.55 20.75 -11.31
N ILE A 63 11.16 21.82 -10.80
CA ILE A 63 10.43 22.83 -10.01
C ILE A 63 9.38 23.55 -10.87
N LYS A 64 9.66 23.83 -12.13
CA LYS A 64 8.68 24.43 -13.06
C LYS A 64 7.53 23.51 -13.38
N GLU A 65 7.75 22.20 -13.41
CA GLU A 65 6.76 21.18 -13.70
C GLU A 65 5.88 20.87 -12.47
N LYS A 66 6.51 20.61 -11.31
CA LYS A 66 5.84 20.08 -10.13
C LYS A 66 5.62 21.10 -9.01
N GLY A 67 6.34 22.22 -9.03
CA GLY A 67 6.38 23.20 -7.95
C GLY A 67 7.50 22.96 -6.94
N TYR A 68 7.93 24.05 -6.28
CA TYR A 68 9.07 24.05 -5.36
C TYR A 68 8.87 23.12 -4.16
N GLU A 69 7.74 23.26 -3.46
CA GLU A 69 7.45 22.50 -2.23
C GLU A 69 7.46 20.99 -2.50
N GLN A 70 6.84 20.58 -3.60
CA GLN A 70 6.75 19.15 -3.95
C GLN A 70 8.13 18.57 -4.27
N VAL A 71 8.98 19.28 -5.04
CA VAL A 71 10.33 18.79 -5.36
C VAL A 71 11.21 18.73 -4.12
N MET A 72 11.13 19.71 -3.20
CA MET A 72 11.87 19.66 -1.93
C MET A 72 11.42 18.47 -1.07
N GLU A 73 10.12 18.20 -1.01
CA GLU A 73 9.58 17.05 -0.28
C GLU A 73 10.02 15.72 -0.92
N GLU A 74 9.99 15.59 -2.24
CA GLU A 74 10.43 14.40 -2.97
C GLU A 74 11.91 14.09 -2.69
N VAL A 75 12.77 15.09 -2.73
CA VAL A 75 14.21 14.92 -2.45
C VAL A 75 14.47 14.59 -0.98
N ALA A 76 13.80 15.27 -0.05
CA ALA A 76 13.92 14.99 1.38
C ALA A 76 13.50 13.56 1.70
N TYR A 77 12.42 13.10 1.09
CA TYR A 77 11.93 11.73 1.25
C TYR A 77 12.90 10.70 0.65
N THR A 78 13.50 10.99 -0.49
CA THR A 78 14.51 10.12 -1.10
C THR A 78 15.69 9.89 -0.16
N TRP A 79 16.19 10.92 0.50
CA TRP A 79 17.27 10.79 1.48
C TRP A 79 16.82 10.07 2.74
N PHE A 80 15.59 10.34 3.23
CA PHE A 80 15.02 9.61 4.35
C PHE A 80 14.98 8.10 4.10
N ASN A 81 14.50 7.69 2.93
CA ASN A 81 14.44 6.28 2.55
C ASN A 81 15.83 5.66 2.46
N ARG A 82 16.78 6.35 1.83
CA ARG A 82 18.16 5.85 1.70
C ARG A 82 18.86 5.71 3.06
N PHE A 83 18.71 6.67 3.95
CA PHE A 83 19.26 6.57 5.30
C PHE A 83 18.61 5.43 6.08
N SER A 84 17.30 5.28 6.01
CA SER A 84 16.59 4.17 6.65
C SER A 84 17.02 2.81 6.10
N ALA A 85 17.19 2.69 4.78
CA ALA A 85 17.66 1.47 4.14
C ALA A 85 19.11 1.13 4.51
N LEU A 86 20.01 2.10 4.46
CA LEU A 86 21.41 1.92 4.88
C LEU A 86 21.50 1.52 6.34
N ARG A 87 20.69 2.13 7.23
CA ARG A 87 20.66 1.78 8.65
C ARG A 87 20.19 0.34 8.85
N PHE A 88 19.11 -0.05 8.17
CA PHE A 88 18.64 -1.43 8.22
C PHE A 88 19.70 -2.42 7.75
N MET A 89 20.35 -2.15 6.62
CA MET A 89 21.41 -3.01 6.07
C MET A 89 22.65 -3.06 6.99
N GLU A 90 23.02 -1.93 7.58
CA GLU A 90 24.15 -1.84 8.51
C GLU A 90 23.93 -2.72 9.74
N VAL A 91 22.77 -2.58 10.39
CA VAL A 91 22.47 -3.32 11.63
C VAL A 91 22.37 -4.83 11.39
N ASN A 92 21.84 -5.24 10.23
CA ASN A 92 21.66 -6.65 9.88
C ASN A 92 22.89 -7.27 9.14
N GLY A 93 23.92 -6.48 8.88
CA GLY A 93 25.13 -6.94 8.22
C GLY A 93 24.94 -7.32 6.75
N TYR A 94 24.05 -6.60 6.04
CA TYR A 94 23.72 -6.83 4.62
C TYR A 94 24.50 -5.92 3.67
N LEU A 95 25.25 -4.92 4.18
CA LEU A 95 26.11 -4.09 3.35
C LEU A 95 27.21 -4.95 2.71
N PRO A 96 27.45 -4.86 1.38
CA PRO A 96 28.48 -5.65 0.68
C PRO A 96 29.89 -5.45 1.25
N THR A 97 30.22 -4.22 1.66
CA THR A 97 31.50 -3.83 2.28
C THR A 97 31.64 -4.33 3.70
N ARG A 98 30.55 -4.66 4.40
CA ARG A 98 30.48 -4.95 5.85
C ARG A 98 30.97 -3.81 6.76
N VAL A 99 31.20 -2.63 6.22
CA VAL A 99 31.59 -1.44 6.96
C VAL A 99 30.33 -0.66 7.34
N ARG A 100 30.22 -0.27 8.60
CA ARG A 100 29.07 0.50 9.08
C ARG A 100 29.16 1.95 8.60
N VAL A 101 28.05 2.48 8.08
CA VAL A 101 27.99 3.80 7.45
C VAL A 101 27.60 4.92 8.41
N PHE A 102 26.95 4.59 9.54
CA PHE A 102 26.46 5.56 10.52
C PHE A 102 27.05 5.38 11.91
N THR A 103 27.44 4.17 12.27
CA THR A 103 27.88 3.82 13.63
C THR A 103 29.20 3.08 13.62
N ASP A 104 29.77 2.90 14.82
CA ASP A 104 30.81 1.92 15.09
C ASP A 104 30.21 0.55 15.50
N GLU A 105 31.06 -0.41 15.85
CA GLU A 105 30.65 -1.74 16.29
C GLU A 105 29.84 -1.74 17.59
N ASN A 106 29.98 -0.70 18.41
CA ASN A 106 29.26 -0.51 19.65
C ASN A 106 27.96 0.29 19.49
N ASN A 107 27.54 0.54 18.27
CA ASN A 107 26.39 1.37 17.93
C ASN A 107 26.52 2.85 18.38
N ALA A 108 27.74 3.34 18.62
CA ALA A 108 27.95 4.76 18.86
C ALA A 108 27.94 5.54 17.55
N PHE A 109 27.49 6.80 17.59
CA PHE A 109 27.50 7.71 16.42
C PHE A 109 28.94 8.08 16.03
N LYS A 110 29.63 7.13 15.44
CA LYS A 110 30.99 7.21 14.91
C LYS A 110 31.05 6.38 13.62
N PRO A 111 30.75 7.00 12.46
CA PRO A 111 30.69 6.26 11.19
C PRO A 111 31.99 5.52 10.89
N GLN A 112 31.97 4.18 10.94
CA GLN A 112 33.13 3.34 10.64
C GLN A 112 33.64 3.56 9.22
N ILE A 113 32.75 3.94 8.28
CA ILE A 113 33.10 4.24 6.90
C ILE A 113 34.14 5.37 6.77
N LEU A 114 34.19 6.32 7.72
CA LEU A 114 35.21 7.37 7.75
C LEU A 114 36.59 6.84 8.14
N THR A 115 36.66 5.94 9.12
CA THR A 115 37.94 5.37 9.58
C THR A 115 38.50 4.36 8.58
N GLU A 116 37.60 3.56 7.96
CA GLU A 116 37.97 2.53 7.01
C GLU A 116 38.10 3.02 5.56
N ALA A 117 37.85 4.31 5.29
CA ALA A 117 37.81 4.87 3.93
C ALA A 117 39.05 4.56 3.07
N ILE A 118 40.23 4.48 3.69
CA ILE A 118 41.50 4.20 3.01
C ILE A 118 41.79 2.69 2.81
N HIS A 119 41.02 1.83 3.47
CA HIS A 119 41.20 0.37 3.43
C HIS A 119 40.00 -0.33 2.76
N MET A 120 38.93 0.40 2.48
CA MET A 120 37.67 -0.14 1.99
C MET A 120 37.71 -0.33 0.47
N GLU A 121 37.30 -1.50 0.00
CA GLU A 121 37.00 -1.74 -1.41
C GLU A 121 35.53 -1.41 -1.67
N LEU A 122 35.27 -0.32 -2.37
CA LEU A 122 33.94 0.14 -2.76
C LEU A 122 33.93 0.52 -4.24
N ASP A 123 32.99 -0.02 -4.99
CA ASP A 123 32.86 0.28 -6.42
C ASP A 123 32.59 1.76 -6.65
N GLY A 124 33.39 2.37 -7.55
CA GLY A 124 33.32 3.80 -7.83
C GLY A 124 34.07 4.70 -6.82
N LEU A 125 34.77 4.13 -5.82
CA LEU A 125 35.55 4.92 -4.88
C LEU A 125 36.85 5.42 -5.53
N ASP A 126 37.02 6.74 -5.56
CA ASP A 126 38.22 7.41 -6.03
C ASP A 126 39.13 7.74 -4.84
N MET A 127 40.23 7.01 -4.74
CA MET A 127 41.18 7.14 -3.62
C MET A 127 41.90 8.50 -3.61
N GLU A 128 42.10 9.14 -4.76
CA GLU A 128 42.73 10.47 -4.80
C GLU A 128 41.84 11.50 -4.09
N LYS A 129 40.52 11.42 -4.29
CA LYS A 129 39.57 12.25 -3.55
C LYS A 129 39.55 11.97 -2.07
N VAL A 130 39.60 10.67 -1.67
CA VAL A 130 39.64 10.28 -0.26
C VAL A 130 40.87 10.89 0.42
N TYR A 131 42.04 10.77 -0.19
CA TYR A 131 43.25 11.36 0.35
C TYR A 131 43.18 12.91 0.40
N ALA A 132 42.68 13.55 -0.65
CA ALA A 132 42.55 15.02 -0.70
C ALA A 132 41.66 15.53 0.45
N TYR A 133 40.48 14.90 0.71
CA TYR A 133 39.62 15.30 1.80
C TYR A 133 40.26 15.02 3.19
N LYS A 134 40.97 13.92 3.34
CA LYS A 134 41.68 13.60 4.59
C LYS A 134 42.80 14.57 4.89
N GLU A 135 43.60 14.94 3.89
CA GLU A 135 44.65 15.95 4.02
C GLU A 135 44.11 17.35 4.34
N ALA A 136 42.93 17.67 3.79
CA ALA A 136 42.21 18.91 4.09
C ALA A 136 41.53 18.90 5.48
N ASN A 137 41.48 17.77 6.18
CA ASN A 137 40.71 17.54 7.39
C ASN A 137 39.20 17.90 7.21
N ASP A 138 38.67 17.67 6.03
CA ASP A 138 37.26 17.93 5.68
C ASP A 138 36.42 16.61 5.79
N ASP A 139 36.16 16.21 7.02
CA ASP A 139 35.38 14.98 7.30
C ASP A 139 33.93 15.11 6.83
N ASP A 140 33.34 16.29 6.77
CA ASP A 140 31.96 16.51 6.30
C ASP A 140 31.83 16.20 4.79
N GLU A 141 32.74 16.73 3.94
CA GLU A 141 32.70 16.45 2.49
C GLU A 141 33.18 15.01 2.19
N LEU A 142 34.15 14.48 2.95
CA LEU A 142 34.53 13.07 2.86
C LEU A 142 33.35 12.16 3.15
N TYR A 143 32.60 12.42 4.22
CA TYR A 143 31.44 11.60 4.59
C TYR A 143 30.33 11.63 3.56
N LYS A 144 30.02 12.82 3.05
CA LYS A 144 29.08 13.00 1.94
C LYS A 144 29.52 12.20 0.71
N TYR A 145 30.78 12.31 0.30
CA TYR A 145 31.34 11.59 -0.83
C TYR A 145 31.22 10.06 -0.64
N LEU A 146 31.56 9.55 0.54
CA LEU A 146 31.49 8.13 0.86
C LEU A 146 30.03 7.61 0.87
N LEU A 147 29.08 8.37 1.43
CA LEU A 147 27.66 7.99 1.41
C LEU A 147 27.08 7.95 0.00
N ILE A 148 27.40 8.94 -0.84
CA ILE A 148 26.97 8.98 -2.24
C ILE A 148 27.57 7.79 -3.01
N THR A 149 28.86 7.52 -2.83
CA THR A 149 29.54 6.39 -3.47
C THR A 149 28.96 5.07 -3.02
N GLN A 150 28.67 4.90 -1.71
CA GLN A 150 28.02 3.70 -1.18
C GLN A 150 26.61 3.49 -1.77
N CYS A 151 25.81 4.54 -1.87
CA CYS A 151 24.51 4.47 -2.54
C CYS A 151 24.62 4.07 -4.01
N ASN A 152 25.58 4.67 -4.74
CA ASN A 152 25.81 4.37 -6.16
C ASN A 152 26.33 2.95 -6.38
N ALA A 153 27.18 2.43 -5.49
CA ALA A 153 27.63 1.03 -5.52
C ALA A 153 26.47 0.05 -5.30
N LEU A 154 25.55 0.40 -4.39
CA LEU A 154 24.35 -0.42 -4.13
C LEU A 154 23.37 -0.44 -5.31
N ASN A 155 23.43 0.49 -6.24
CA ASN A 155 22.61 0.45 -7.46
C ASN A 155 22.79 -0.86 -8.26
N SER A 156 23.98 -1.43 -8.28
CA SER A 156 24.28 -2.66 -9.03
C SER A 156 23.50 -3.88 -8.52
N VAL A 157 23.07 -3.88 -7.26
CA VAL A 157 22.40 -5.00 -6.58
C VAL A 157 20.99 -4.67 -6.10
N LEU A 158 20.68 -3.39 -5.87
CA LEU A 158 19.40 -2.87 -5.40
C LEU A 158 18.95 -1.65 -6.24
N PRO A 159 18.81 -1.78 -7.59
CA PRO A 159 18.50 -0.66 -8.47
C PRO A 159 17.15 0.00 -8.14
N GLY A 160 16.16 -0.74 -7.65
CA GLY A 160 14.87 -0.20 -7.26
C GLY A 160 14.94 0.73 -6.04
N MET A 161 15.94 0.57 -5.15
CA MET A 161 16.10 1.40 -3.96
C MET A 161 17.18 2.47 -4.11
N PHE A 162 18.29 2.14 -4.74
CA PHE A 162 19.46 3.00 -4.88
C PHE A 162 19.71 3.35 -6.35
N GLN A 163 18.79 4.12 -6.95
CA GLN A 163 19.03 4.69 -8.28
C GLN A 163 20.28 5.56 -8.24
N LYS A 164 21.06 5.54 -9.34
CA LYS A 164 22.30 6.33 -9.43
C LYS A 164 22.04 7.80 -9.12
N ILE A 165 22.82 8.33 -8.19
CA ILE A 165 22.82 9.74 -7.84
C ILE A 165 23.79 10.42 -8.80
N ALA A 166 23.31 11.05 -9.82
CA ALA A 166 24.07 11.87 -10.76
C ALA A 166 23.23 13.06 -11.23
N ASP A 167 22.15 13.35 -10.52
CA ASP A 167 21.16 14.37 -10.84
C ASP A 167 21.06 15.43 -9.73
N TYR A 168 20.02 16.23 -9.78
CA TYR A 168 19.78 17.30 -8.79
C TYR A 168 19.60 16.79 -7.35
N THR A 169 19.35 15.49 -7.12
CA THR A 169 19.28 14.94 -5.76
C THR A 169 20.64 14.95 -5.06
N GLU A 170 21.74 14.81 -5.82
CA GLU A 170 23.10 14.99 -5.30
C GLU A 170 23.36 16.46 -4.93
N LEU A 171 22.94 17.41 -5.78
CA LEU A 171 23.07 18.84 -5.51
C LEU A 171 22.40 19.25 -4.21
N LEU A 172 21.27 18.61 -3.89
CA LEU A 172 20.45 18.85 -2.71
C LEU A 172 20.77 17.90 -1.53
N PHE A 173 21.93 17.25 -1.53
CA PHE A 173 22.36 16.41 -0.41
C PHE A 173 22.38 17.21 0.90
N PRO A 174 21.79 16.70 2.00
CA PRO A 174 21.76 17.41 3.28
C PRO A 174 23.16 17.65 3.86
N ASP A 175 23.45 18.87 4.24
CA ASP A 175 24.71 19.23 4.92
C ASP A 175 24.71 18.84 6.40
N ASN A 176 25.92 18.78 6.99
CA ASN A 176 26.12 18.65 8.44
C ASN A 176 25.57 17.36 9.07
N LEU A 177 25.67 16.25 8.37
CA LEU A 177 25.18 14.95 8.86
C LEU A 177 25.98 14.41 10.06
N LEU A 178 27.25 14.83 10.22
CA LEU A 178 28.12 14.45 11.35
C LEU A 178 27.91 15.30 12.61
N ARG A 179 27.15 16.40 12.52
CA ARG A 179 26.93 17.30 13.65
C ARG A 179 25.94 16.75 14.66
N GLU A 180 26.08 17.19 15.90
CA GLU A 180 25.13 16.94 16.98
C GLU A 180 23.73 17.44 16.59
N GLY A 181 22.72 16.63 16.86
CA GLY A 181 21.33 16.90 16.48
C GLY A 181 20.99 16.62 15.01
N SER A 182 21.91 16.09 14.22
CA SER A 182 21.63 15.70 12.81
C SER A 182 20.57 14.59 12.73
N VAL A 183 19.91 14.49 11.57
CA VAL A 183 18.91 13.43 11.32
C VAL A 183 19.49 12.03 11.48
N VAL A 184 20.77 11.82 11.17
CA VAL A 184 21.47 10.54 11.33
C VAL A 184 21.65 10.22 12.82
N GLN A 185 22.14 11.17 13.62
CA GLN A 185 22.28 10.98 15.06
C GLN A 185 20.92 10.71 15.72
N GLN A 186 19.91 11.49 15.39
CA GLN A 186 18.55 11.28 15.91
C GLN A 186 18.01 9.87 15.58
N MET A 187 18.29 9.34 14.39
CA MET A 187 17.91 7.99 14.00
C MET A 187 18.54 6.93 14.91
N ILE A 188 19.82 7.11 15.27
CA ILE A 188 20.57 6.18 16.11
C ILE A 188 20.12 6.28 17.57
N GLU A 189 19.92 7.48 18.09
CA GLU A 189 19.61 7.71 19.51
C GLU A 189 18.14 7.42 19.85
N LEU A 190 17.19 7.76 18.97
CA LEU A 190 15.77 7.57 19.23
C LEU A 190 15.30 6.14 18.98
N ILE A 191 15.86 5.45 17.99
CA ILE A 191 15.43 4.09 17.64
C ILE A 191 16.48 3.08 18.09
N PRO A 192 16.21 2.24 19.11
CA PRO A 192 17.12 1.20 19.56
C PRO A 192 17.56 0.25 18.43
N GLU A 193 18.80 -0.18 18.44
CA GLU A 193 19.35 -1.10 17.41
C GLU A 193 18.52 -2.38 17.29
N GLU A 194 18.00 -2.89 18.42
CA GLU A 194 17.16 -4.08 18.45
C GLU A 194 15.87 -3.94 17.63
N ASP A 195 15.33 -2.72 17.49
CA ASP A 195 14.13 -2.48 16.68
C ASP A 195 14.41 -2.59 15.17
N TRP A 196 15.69 -2.54 14.75
CA TRP A 196 16.13 -2.73 13.37
C TRP A 196 16.50 -4.18 13.04
N LYS A 197 16.78 -5.02 14.07
CA LYS A 197 17.23 -6.40 13.86
C LYS A 197 16.09 -7.26 13.32
N ASP A 198 16.31 -7.84 12.14
CA ASP A 198 15.38 -8.75 11.46
C ASP A 198 13.93 -8.25 11.32
N ALA A 199 13.68 -6.97 11.58
CA ALA A 199 12.37 -6.37 11.66
C ALA A 199 12.05 -5.54 10.40
N VAL A 200 11.91 -6.18 9.24
CA VAL A 200 11.59 -5.50 7.96
C VAL A 200 10.37 -4.55 8.09
N GLN A 201 9.44 -4.86 8.99
CA GLN A 201 8.26 -4.04 9.29
C GLN A 201 8.59 -2.61 9.75
N ILE A 202 9.79 -2.35 10.28
CA ILE A 202 10.20 -1.00 10.70
C ILE A 202 10.14 -0.02 9.52
N ILE A 203 10.47 -0.50 8.31
CA ILE A 203 10.42 0.30 7.08
C ILE A 203 9.01 0.84 6.84
N GLY A 204 8.01 -0.02 7.04
CA GLY A 204 6.60 0.37 6.91
C GLY A 204 6.14 1.40 7.94
N TRP A 205 6.56 1.24 9.20
CA TRP A 205 6.24 2.22 10.25
C TRP A 205 6.92 3.57 10.01
N LEU A 206 8.17 3.58 9.58
CA LEU A 206 8.88 4.80 9.20
C LEU A 206 8.14 5.54 8.07
N TYR A 207 7.72 4.82 7.02
CA TYR A 207 6.95 5.37 5.92
C TYR A 207 5.61 5.96 6.38
N GLN A 208 4.85 5.22 7.18
CA GLN A 208 3.56 5.69 7.66
C GLN A 208 3.68 6.96 8.51
N TYR A 209 4.66 7.01 9.42
CA TYR A 209 4.81 8.15 10.32
C TYR A 209 5.45 9.37 9.65
N TYR A 210 6.31 9.17 8.66
CA TYR A 210 6.82 10.26 7.83
C TYR A 210 5.68 11.02 7.12
N ASN A 211 4.68 10.29 6.62
CA ASN A 211 3.55 10.87 5.90
C ASN A 211 2.42 11.39 6.82
N SER A 212 2.53 11.26 8.15
CA SER A 212 1.44 11.59 9.08
C SER A 212 1.01 13.06 9.01
N GLU A 213 1.95 14.01 8.93
CA GLU A 213 1.65 15.44 8.82
C GLU A 213 0.99 15.79 7.48
N LYS A 214 1.47 15.24 6.37
CA LYS A 214 0.86 15.40 5.05
C LYS A 214 -0.58 14.88 5.04
N LYS A 215 -0.83 13.76 5.72
CA LYS A 215 -2.16 13.20 5.91
C LYS A 215 -3.08 14.21 6.61
N ASP A 216 -2.64 14.82 7.71
CA ASP A 216 -3.43 15.80 8.47
C ASP A 216 -3.70 17.07 7.64
N GLU A 217 -2.74 17.56 6.87
CA GLU A 217 -2.89 18.68 5.95
C GLU A 217 -3.98 18.39 4.90
N VAL A 218 -3.93 17.22 4.25
CA VAL A 218 -4.90 16.83 3.23
C VAL A 218 -6.29 16.63 3.83
N PHE A 219 -6.41 16.03 5.02
CA PHE A 219 -7.69 15.92 5.72
C PHE A 219 -8.28 17.29 6.09
N THR A 220 -7.43 18.25 6.45
CA THR A 220 -7.86 19.64 6.71
C THR A 220 -8.37 20.31 5.43
N ALA A 221 -7.73 20.10 4.29
CA ALA A 221 -8.17 20.58 2.99
C ALA A 221 -9.52 19.94 2.56
N LEU A 222 -9.69 18.64 2.82
CA LEU A 222 -10.94 17.91 2.57
C LEU A 222 -12.14 18.49 3.33
N ASN A 223 -11.95 18.93 4.57
CA ASN A 223 -12.98 19.61 5.37
C ASN A 223 -13.41 20.95 4.73
N LYS A 224 -12.59 21.50 3.82
CA LYS A 224 -12.90 22.69 3.00
C LYS A 224 -13.41 22.34 1.60
N ASN A 225 -13.87 21.10 1.37
CA ASN A 225 -14.37 20.58 0.08
C ASN A 225 -13.34 20.60 -1.07
N VAL A 226 -12.05 20.58 -0.78
CA VAL A 226 -11.01 20.39 -1.79
C VAL A 226 -10.92 18.89 -2.13
N LYS A 227 -10.98 18.53 -3.41
CA LYS A 227 -10.86 17.13 -3.87
C LYS A 227 -9.43 16.63 -3.70
N ILE A 228 -9.28 15.31 -3.55
CA ILE A 228 -7.97 14.65 -3.49
C ILE A 228 -7.38 14.60 -4.90
N THR A 229 -6.15 15.07 -5.06
CA THR A 229 -5.37 14.92 -6.29
C THR A 229 -4.62 13.58 -6.29
N LYS A 230 -4.17 13.10 -7.46
CA LYS A 230 -3.44 11.84 -7.58
C LYS A 230 -2.21 11.77 -6.67
N GLU A 231 -1.50 12.87 -6.48
CA GLU A 231 -0.32 12.98 -5.62
C GLU A 231 -0.64 12.83 -4.13
N ASN A 232 -1.88 13.14 -3.74
CA ASN A 232 -2.32 13.10 -2.34
C ASN A 232 -3.08 11.80 -1.96
N ILE A 233 -3.44 10.96 -2.95
CA ILE A 233 -4.11 9.67 -2.69
C ILE A 233 -3.29 8.83 -1.70
N PRO A 234 -1.96 8.62 -1.88
CA PRO A 234 -1.17 7.81 -0.97
C PRO A 234 -1.23 8.31 0.48
N ALA A 235 -1.10 9.61 0.70
CA ALA A 235 -1.07 10.18 2.05
C ALA A 235 -2.36 9.94 2.85
N VAL A 236 -3.52 9.97 2.19
CA VAL A 236 -4.83 9.80 2.87
C VAL A 236 -5.30 8.36 2.97
N THR A 237 -4.82 7.49 2.09
CA THR A 237 -5.26 6.07 2.03
C THR A 237 -4.28 5.12 2.69
N GLN A 238 -3.07 5.57 2.99
CA GLN A 238 -2.06 4.77 3.64
C GLN A 238 -2.50 4.31 5.03
N LEU A 239 -2.51 2.99 5.22
CA LEU A 239 -2.85 2.34 6.49
C LEU A 239 -2.05 1.05 6.63
N PHE A 240 -1.18 0.99 7.65
CA PHE A 240 -0.37 -0.19 7.92
C PHE A 240 -1.23 -1.30 8.53
N THR A 241 -1.31 -2.43 7.84
CA THR A 241 -2.15 -3.56 8.28
C THR A 241 -1.54 -4.24 9.50
N PRO A 242 -2.30 -4.48 10.59
CA PRO A 242 -1.81 -5.23 11.75
C PRO A 242 -1.26 -6.61 11.35
N ASP A 243 -0.12 -6.99 11.92
CA ASP A 243 0.60 -8.21 11.57
C ASP A 243 -0.27 -9.47 11.65
N TRP A 244 -1.10 -9.60 12.68
CA TRP A 244 -1.97 -10.76 12.83
C TRP A 244 -3.04 -10.87 11.73
N ILE A 245 -3.50 -9.74 11.17
CA ILE A 245 -4.45 -9.71 10.05
C ILE A 245 -3.74 -10.13 8.77
N VAL A 246 -2.52 -9.65 8.54
CA VAL A 246 -1.68 -10.08 7.41
C VAL A 246 -1.48 -11.60 7.46
N ARG A 247 -1.12 -12.14 8.63
CA ARG A 247 -0.96 -13.58 8.84
C ARG A 247 -2.25 -14.34 8.54
N TYR A 248 -3.37 -13.87 9.08
CA TYR A 248 -4.66 -14.48 8.77
C TYR A 248 -4.94 -14.50 7.26
N MET A 249 -4.75 -13.39 6.56
CA MET A 249 -5.02 -13.31 5.13
C MET A 249 -4.13 -14.26 4.32
N VAL A 250 -2.83 -14.26 4.58
CA VAL A 250 -1.86 -15.07 3.81
C VAL A 250 -1.97 -16.57 4.15
N GLU A 251 -2.09 -16.93 5.44
CA GLU A 251 -2.21 -18.33 5.87
C GLU A 251 -3.47 -19.00 5.32
N ASN A 252 -4.58 -18.25 5.18
CA ASN A 252 -5.86 -18.77 4.70
C ASN A 252 -6.12 -18.53 3.19
N SER A 253 -5.18 -17.95 2.47
CA SER A 253 -5.19 -17.87 1.00
C SER A 253 -4.05 -18.67 0.39
N LEU A 254 -2.84 -18.14 0.36
CA LEU A 254 -1.64 -18.83 -0.15
C LEU A 254 -1.37 -20.14 0.61
N GLY A 255 -1.37 -20.08 1.96
CA GLY A 255 -1.16 -21.27 2.78
C GLY A 255 -2.22 -22.34 2.53
N ARG A 256 -3.50 -21.94 2.49
CA ARG A 256 -4.62 -22.85 2.19
C ARG A 256 -4.50 -23.47 0.81
N LEU A 257 -4.19 -22.69 -0.22
CA LEU A 257 -4.00 -23.19 -1.57
C LEU A 257 -3.02 -24.36 -1.60
N TRP A 258 -1.88 -24.20 -0.91
CA TRP A 258 -0.84 -25.21 -0.88
C TRP A 258 -1.28 -26.48 -0.13
N VAL A 259 -1.79 -26.36 1.11
CA VAL A 259 -2.13 -27.54 1.93
C VAL A 259 -3.36 -28.28 1.46
N GLU A 260 -4.18 -27.69 0.60
CA GLU A 260 -5.29 -28.39 -0.05
C GLU A 260 -4.81 -29.38 -1.10
N GLY A 261 -3.73 -29.10 -1.82
CA GLY A 261 -3.08 -30.04 -2.74
C GLY A 261 -2.05 -30.94 -2.08
N HIS A 262 -1.38 -30.44 -1.05
CA HIS A 262 -0.27 -31.06 -0.33
C HIS A 262 -0.55 -31.09 1.19
N PRO A 263 -1.45 -31.95 1.66
CA PRO A 263 -1.81 -32.01 3.09
C PRO A 263 -0.60 -32.20 3.99
N ASN A 264 -0.38 -31.26 4.90
CA ASN A 264 0.78 -31.25 5.82
C ASN A 264 0.37 -30.60 7.16
N ASP A 265 0.09 -31.40 8.17
CA ASP A 265 -0.34 -30.90 9.48
C ASP A 265 0.79 -30.23 10.27
N GLU A 266 2.06 -30.63 10.05
CA GLU A 266 3.21 -29.98 10.66
C GLU A 266 3.36 -28.55 10.13
N LEU A 267 3.24 -28.35 8.83
CA LEU A 267 3.24 -27.03 8.21
C LEU A 267 2.08 -26.16 8.70
N LYS A 268 0.84 -26.71 8.71
CA LYS A 268 -0.33 -25.98 9.25
C LYS A 268 -0.16 -25.58 10.72
N SER A 269 0.51 -26.40 11.53
CA SER A 269 0.73 -26.09 12.94
C SER A 269 1.56 -24.85 13.19
N GLN A 270 2.37 -24.42 12.22
CA GLN A 270 3.16 -23.18 12.25
C GLN A 270 2.30 -21.94 12.02
N TRP A 271 1.13 -22.08 11.39
CA TRP A 271 0.24 -20.99 11.01
C TRP A 271 -0.85 -20.77 12.06
N LYS A 272 -0.56 -19.88 13.01
CA LYS A 272 -1.39 -19.62 14.19
C LYS A 272 -2.79 -19.08 13.85
N TYR A 273 -2.92 -18.40 12.73
CA TYR A 273 -4.17 -17.75 12.28
C TYR A 273 -4.89 -18.53 11.19
N TYR A 274 -4.39 -19.71 10.85
CA TYR A 274 -5.07 -20.62 9.94
C TYR A 274 -6.40 -21.09 10.56
N LEU A 275 -7.48 -21.04 9.77
CA LEU A 275 -8.80 -21.52 10.12
C LEU A 275 -9.08 -22.84 9.41
N GLU A 276 -9.52 -23.84 10.14
CA GLU A 276 -10.09 -25.02 9.52
C GLU A 276 -11.43 -24.68 8.83
N GLU A 277 -11.85 -25.52 7.89
CA GLU A 277 -13.13 -25.35 7.22
C GLU A 277 -14.29 -25.57 8.17
N ALA A 278 -15.41 -24.89 7.89
CA ALA A 278 -16.69 -25.27 8.46
C ALA A 278 -17.09 -26.68 7.97
N GLU A 279 -17.90 -27.39 8.75
CA GLU A 279 -18.46 -28.66 8.33
C GLU A 279 -19.32 -28.48 7.06
N GLN A 280 -19.04 -29.26 6.02
CA GLN A 280 -19.70 -29.19 4.72
C GLN A 280 -20.56 -30.40 4.45
N GLU A 281 -21.63 -30.24 3.65
CA GLU A 281 -22.46 -31.34 3.20
C GLU A 281 -21.68 -32.35 2.32
N PRO A 282 -22.02 -33.63 2.27
CA PRO A 282 -21.24 -34.64 1.53
C PRO A 282 -21.06 -34.35 0.04
N ASP A 283 -22.05 -33.75 -0.61
CA ASP A 283 -21.96 -33.33 -2.02
C ASP A 283 -20.98 -32.20 -2.24
N VAL A 284 -20.83 -31.29 -1.30
CA VAL A 284 -19.83 -30.22 -1.31
C VAL A 284 -18.44 -30.80 -1.06
N GLN A 285 -18.31 -31.76 -0.12
CA GLN A 285 -17.04 -32.45 0.13
C GLN A 285 -16.53 -33.18 -1.10
N ALA A 286 -17.42 -33.83 -1.87
CA ALA A 286 -17.02 -34.47 -3.13
C ALA A 286 -16.52 -33.50 -4.18
N GLN A 287 -17.14 -32.33 -4.31
CA GLN A 287 -16.67 -31.26 -5.20
C GLN A 287 -15.31 -30.71 -4.76
N LEU A 288 -15.10 -30.49 -3.46
CA LEU A 288 -13.81 -30.05 -2.91
C LEU A 288 -12.71 -31.08 -3.16
N ALA A 289 -13.00 -32.38 -3.01
CA ALA A 289 -12.03 -33.43 -3.31
C ALA A 289 -11.52 -33.38 -4.76
N THR A 290 -12.43 -33.12 -5.72
CA THR A 290 -12.05 -32.94 -7.13
C THR A 290 -11.16 -31.75 -7.33
N ILE A 291 -11.50 -30.61 -6.72
CA ILE A 291 -10.69 -29.36 -6.80
C ILE A 291 -9.29 -29.59 -6.20
N ARG A 292 -9.20 -30.25 -5.06
CA ARG A 292 -7.95 -30.52 -4.35
C ARG A 292 -7.04 -31.45 -5.11
N GLU A 293 -7.63 -32.39 -5.89
CA GLU A 293 -6.84 -33.26 -6.76
C GLU A 293 -6.09 -32.49 -7.84
N GLU A 294 -6.67 -31.40 -8.38
CA GLU A 294 -6.02 -30.55 -9.37
C GLU A 294 -4.74 -29.87 -8.80
N TYR A 295 -4.73 -29.55 -7.48
CA TYR A 295 -3.60 -28.88 -6.83
C TYR A 295 -2.46 -29.81 -6.38
N LYS A 296 -2.63 -31.15 -6.48
CA LYS A 296 -1.53 -32.09 -6.19
C LYS A 296 -0.35 -31.97 -7.16
N ALA A 297 -0.61 -31.52 -8.37
CA ALA A 297 0.42 -31.32 -9.39
C ALA A 297 1.11 -29.96 -9.30
N LEU A 298 0.56 -29.04 -8.49
CA LEU A 298 1.10 -27.68 -8.32
C LEU A 298 2.48 -27.75 -7.66
N LYS A 299 3.46 -27.07 -8.25
CA LYS A 299 4.80 -26.94 -7.67
C LYS A 299 4.95 -25.55 -7.06
N PRO A 300 5.86 -25.39 -6.07
CA PRO A 300 6.07 -24.09 -5.45
C PRO A 300 6.44 -22.98 -6.43
N GLU A 301 7.25 -23.28 -7.44
CA GLU A 301 7.68 -22.31 -8.47
C GLU A 301 6.55 -21.83 -9.38
N ASP A 302 5.45 -22.57 -9.48
CA ASP A 302 4.30 -22.23 -10.32
C ASP A 302 3.30 -21.28 -9.62
N ILE A 303 3.44 -21.08 -8.31
CA ILE A 303 2.51 -20.27 -7.52
C ILE A 303 2.77 -18.78 -7.76
N LEU A 304 1.77 -18.06 -8.22
CA LEU A 304 1.85 -16.60 -8.43
C LEU A 304 1.04 -15.85 -7.36
N CYS A 305 1.71 -14.95 -6.64
CA CYS A 305 1.11 -14.17 -5.57
C CYS A 305 1.26 -12.68 -5.83
N ILE A 306 0.20 -11.89 -5.58
CA ILE A 306 0.28 -10.43 -5.73
C ILE A 306 -0.36 -9.70 -4.55
N ASP A 307 0.27 -8.57 -4.19
CA ASP A 307 -0.37 -7.45 -3.48
C ASP A 307 -0.49 -6.25 -4.43
N PRO A 308 -1.68 -5.97 -5.00
CA PRO A 308 -1.86 -4.88 -5.96
C PRO A 308 -1.93 -3.48 -5.32
N CYS A 309 -1.86 -3.36 -3.99
CA CYS A 309 -1.76 -2.11 -3.24
C CYS A 309 -0.71 -2.28 -2.14
N SER A 310 0.52 -2.61 -2.53
CA SER A 310 1.55 -3.20 -1.68
C SER A 310 2.03 -2.29 -0.54
N GLY A 311 1.79 -0.97 -0.63
CA GLY A 311 2.32 -0.03 0.33
C GLY A 311 3.83 -0.22 0.50
N SER A 312 4.28 -0.36 1.73
CA SER A 312 5.69 -0.63 2.05
C SER A 312 6.07 -2.13 2.02
N GLY A 313 5.22 -3.01 1.46
CA GLY A 313 5.52 -4.42 1.26
C GLY A 313 5.32 -5.34 2.47
N HIS A 314 4.53 -4.92 3.47
CA HIS A 314 4.32 -5.73 4.68
C HIS A 314 3.65 -7.08 4.39
N ILE A 315 2.64 -7.10 3.50
CA ILE A 315 1.95 -8.34 3.08
C ILE A 315 2.92 -9.20 2.26
N LEU A 316 3.66 -8.61 1.32
CA LEU A 316 4.66 -9.31 0.50
C LEU A 316 5.75 -9.98 1.37
N ALA A 317 6.21 -9.30 2.42
CA ALA A 317 7.20 -9.83 3.35
C ALA A 317 6.70 -11.08 4.07
N TYR A 318 5.41 -11.15 4.43
CA TYR A 318 4.86 -12.35 5.07
C TYR A 318 4.51 -13.45 4.05
N MET A 319 4.07 -13.09 2.83
CA MET A 319 3.95 -14.06 1.73
C MET A 319 5.29 -14.76 1.49
N PHE A 320 6.40 -14.00 1.54
CA PHE A 320 7.74 -14.55 1.42
C PHE A 320 8.02 -15.63 2.47
N ASP A 321 7.72 -15.35 3.75
CA ASP A 321 7.91 -16.30 4.84
C ASP A 321 7.10 -17.59 4.61
N VAL A 322 5.85 -17.48 4.20
CA VAL A 322 4.98 -18.64 3.93
C VAL A 322 5.48 -19.42 2.72
N LEU A 323 5.94 -18.76 1.66
CA LEU A 323 6.52 -19.42 0.50
C LEU A 323 7.80 -20.18 0.86
N VAL A 324 8.70 -19.61 1.66
CA VAL A 324 9.89 -20.35 2.13
C VAL A 324 9.49 -21.64 2.85
N GLN A 325 8.50 -21.58 3.74
CA GLN A 325 8.00 -22.76 4.45
C GLN A 325 7.38 -23.79 3.48
N ILE A 326 6.68 -23.34 2.43
CA ILE A 326 6.12 -24.19 1.38
C ILE A 326 7.25 -24.91 0.61
N TYR A 327 8.25 -24.17 0.15
CA TYR A 327 9.41 -24.73 -0.57
C TYR A 327 10.18 -25.74 0.29
N GLU A 328 10.44 -25.43 1.55
CA GLU A 328 11.12 -26.32 2.49
C GLU A 328 10.29 -27.60 2.74
N ALA A 329 8.97 -27.47 2.91
CA ALA A 329 8.06 -28.62 3.04
C ALA A 329 8.00 -29.47 1.76
N TYR A 330 8.23 -28.88 0.60
CA TYR A 330 8.35 -29.59 -0.69
C TYR A 330 9.71 -30.28 -0.88
N GLY A 331 10.71 -29.94 -0.03
CA GLY A 331 12.06 -30.54 -0.08
C GLY A 331 13.10 -29.74 -0.82
N VAL A 332 12.85 -28.46 -1.09
CA VAL A 332 13.82 -27.53 -1.71
C VAL A 332 14.64 -26.83 -0.64
N ASP A 333 15.94 -26.71 -0.84
CA ASP A 333 16.81 -25.99 0.10
C ASP A 333 16.50 -24.49 0.12
N THR A 334 16.68 -23.87 1.30
CA THR A 334 16.34 -22.46 1.55
C THR A 334 16.95 -21.48 0.55
N ARG A 335 18.19 -21.69 0.11
CA ARG A 335 18.85 -20.77 -0.83
C ARG A 335 18.24 -20.81 -2.23
N THR A 336 17.91 -22.01 -2.70
CA THR A 336 17.21 -22.21 -3.97
C THR A 336 15.80 -21.65 -3.89
N ALA A 337 15.09 -21.94 -2.79
CA ALA A 337 13.76 -21.42 -2.51
C ALA A 337 13.72 -19.89 -2.58
N VAL A 338 14.62 -19.20 -1.88
CA VAL A 338 14.70 -17.73 -1.84
C VAL A 338 14.88 -17.13 -3.24
N ALA A 339 15.75 -17.72 -4.06
CA ALA A 339 15.97 -17.22 -5.42
C ALA A 339 14.71 -17.39 -6.28
N SER A 340 14.09 -18.56 -6.23
CA SER A 340 12.86 -18.86 -6.96
C SER A 340 11.68 -17.99 -6.53
N ILE A 341 11.53 -17.72 -5.22
CA ILE A 341 10.48 -16.86 -4.68
C ILE A 341 10.57 -15.44 -5.26
N VAL A 342 11.78 -14.87 -5.28
CA VAL A 342 11.99 -13.51 -5.81
C VAL A 342 11.78 -13.46 -7.32
N GLU A 343 12.21 -14.50 -8.04
CA GLU A 343 12.19 -14.56 -9.50
C GLU A 343 10.80 -14.92 -10.05
N ASN A 344 10.03 -15.78 -9.36
CA ASN A 344 8.84 -16.37 -9.93
C ASN A 344 7.53 -16.04 -9.17
N ASN A 345 7.56 -15.95 -7.83
CA ASN A 345 6.33 -16.06 -7.06
C ASN A 345 5.71 -14.73 -6.63
N ILE A 346 6.51 -13.71 -6.30
CA ILE A 346 6.05 -12.50 -5.60
C ILE A 346 5.94 -11.33 -6.55
N TYR A 347 4.73 -10.75 -6.60
CA TYR A 347 4.39 -9.55 -7.34
C TYR A 347 3.82 -8.48 -6.41
N GLY A 348 4.18 -7.22 -6.66
CA GLY A 348 3.66 -6.08 -5.90
C GLY A 348 3.46 -4.88 -6.80
N LEU A 349 2.34 -4.18 -6.62
CA LEU A 349 2.05 -2.93 -7.31
C LEU A 349 1.65 -1.85 -6.31
N ASP A 350 2.10 -0.63 -6.53
CA ASP A 350 1.60 0.54 -5.80
C ASP A 350 1.53 1.76 -6.71
N ILE A 351 0.61 2.67 -6.41
CA ILE A 351 0.48 3.94 -7.15
C ILE A 351 1.57 4.94 -6.74
N ASP A 352 2.08 4.85 -5.51
CA ASP A 352 3.16 5.68 -4.98
C ASP A 352 4.53 5.05 -5.28
N ASP A 353 5.35 5.75 -6.08
CA ASP A 353 6.72 5.34 -6.41
C ASP A 353 7.56 5.05 -5.16
N ARG A 354 7.32 5.82 -4.09
CA ARG A 354 8.03 5.71 -2.81
C ARG A 354 7.63 4.46 -2.04
N ALA A 355 6.34 4.12 -2.05
CA ALA A 355 5.82 2.91 -1.45
C ALA A 355 6.33 1.67 -2.18
N ALA A 356 6.26 1.65 -3.50
CA ALA A 356 6.79 0.56 -4.32
C ALA A 356 8.29 0.35 -4.12
N GLN A 357 9.07 1.43 -3.99
CA GLN A 357 10.49 1.37 -3.67
C GLN A 357 10.76 0.69 -2.32
N LEU A 358 9.97 1.01 -1.30
CA LEU A 358 10.09 0.38 0.01
C LEU A 358 9.61 -1.07 0.01
N ALA A 359 8.55 -1.40 -0.74
CA ALA A 359 8.09 -2.77 -0.92
C ALA A 359 9.13 -3.64 -1.61
N TYR A 360 9.74 -3.12 -2.69
CA TYR A 360 10.89 -3.74 -3.34
C TYR A 360 12.02 -4.01 -2.33
N PHE A 361 12.40 -3.00 -1.56
CA PHE A 361 13.45 -3.13 -0.55
C PHE A 361 13.08 -4.16 0.52
N ALA A 362 11.83 -4.16 0.99
CA ALA A 362 11.35 -5.12 1.98
C ALA A 362 11.47 -6.58 1.50
N VAL A 363 11.09 -6.87 0.26
CA VAL A 363 11.23 -8.20 -0.35
C VAL A 363 12.71 -8.60 -0.46
N MET A 364 13.58 -7.70 -0.91
CA MET A 364 15.03 -7.97 -1.01
C MET A 364 15.68 -8.21 0.37
N MET A 365 15.26 -7.46 1.39
CA MET A 365 15.75 -7.67 2.76
C MET A 365 15.23 -8.97 3.37
N LYS A 366 14.01 -9.39 3.05
CA LYS A 366 13.50 -10.73 3.39
C LYS A 366 14.37 -11.83 2.76
N ALA A 367 14.71 -11.69 1.51
CA ALA A 367 15.63 -12.62 0.86
C ALA A 367 17.00 -12.67 1.57
N CYS A 368 17.54 -11.52 1.99
CA CYS A 368 18.80 -11.44 2.75
C CYS A 368 18.71 -12.06 4.15
N GLN A 369 17.54 -12.06 4.80
CA GLN A 369 17.33 -12.74 6.08
C GLN A 369 17.58 -14.25 5.96
N TYR A 370 17.13 -14.87 4.89
CA TYR A 370 17.29 -16.30 4.62
C TYR A 370 18.62 -16.64 3.94
N ASP A 371 19.11 -15.78 3.03
CA ASP A 371 20.42 -15.93 2.38
C ASP A 371 21.22 -14.61 2.43
N LYS A 372 22.12 -14.45 3.41
CA LYS A 372 22.96 -13.24 3.58
C LYS A 372 23.77 -12.84 2.35
N ARG A 373 23.93 -13.74 1.38
CA ARG A 373 24.67 -13.49 0.13
C ARG A 373 23.74 -13.27 -1.06
N PHE A 374 22.42 -13.18 -0.84
CA PHE A 374 21.42 -13.12 -1.89
C PHE A 374 21.67 -11.98 -2.89
N LEU A 375 22.06 -10.78 -2.43
CA LEU A 375 22.31 -9.62 -3.30
C LEU A 375 23.36 -9.90 -4.40
N ARG A 376 24.29 -10.84 -4.20
CA ARG A 376 25.30 -11.23 -5.21
C ARG A 376 24.69 -11.94 -6.41
N ARG A 377 23.47 -12.47 -6.29
CA ARG A 377 22.78 -13.17 -7.37
C ARG A 377 22.19 -12.21 -8.41
N LYS A 378 22.00 -10.93 -8.04
CA LYS A 378 21.41 -9.87 -8.88
C LYS A 378 19.99 -10.19 -9.38
N VAL A 379 19.27 -11.11 -8.75
CA VAL A 379 17.87 -11.41 -9.01
C VAL A 379 17.01 -10.25 -8.48
N GLN A 380 16.00 -9.85 -9.23
CA GLN A 380 15.14 -8.72 -8.91
C GLN A 380 13.68 -9.17 -8.73
N PRO A 381 12.93 -8.62 -7.76
CA PRO A 381 11.53 -8.97 -7.54
C PRO A 381 10.61 -8.21 -8.51
N HIS A 382 9.44 -8.77 -8.77
CA HIS A 382 8.37 -8.14 -9.55
C HIS A 382 7.55 -7.14 -8.70
N VAL A 383 8.21 -6.12 -8.19
CA VAL A 383 7.58 -5.07 -7.38
C VAL A 383 7.76 -3.73 -8.08
N TYR A 384 6.65 -3.15 -8.53
CA TYR A 384 6.66 -2.00 -9.43
C TYR A 384 5.75 -0.88 -8.93
N ALA A 385 6.17 0.36 -9.19
CA ALA A 385 5.26 1.50 -9.14
C ALA A 385 4.42 1.54 -10.42
N ILE A 386 3.15 1.93 -10.32
CA ILE A 386 2.34 2.23 -11.49
C ILE A 386 2.98 3.40 -12.23
N VAL A 387 3.24 3.23 -13.51
CA VAL A 387 3.82 4.24 -14.40
C VAL A 387 2.81 4.63 -15.48
N GLU A 388 2.88 5.88 -15.94
CA GLU A 388 1.99 6.39 -16.99
C GLU A 388 2.75 6.70 -18.28
N SER A 389 2.10 6.51 -19.43
CA SER A 389 2.69 6.65 -20.77
C SER A 389 2.59 8.06 -21.35
N ASN A 390 2.09 9.05 -20.59
CA ASN A 390 1.70 10.39 -21.06
C ASN A 390 2.81 11.16 -21.79
N HIS A 391 4.07 10.88 -21.48
CA HIS A 391 5.22 11.64 -21.96
C HIS A 391 6.26 10.80 -22.71
N VAL A 392 5.89 9.61 -23.19
CA VAL A 392 6.77 8.73 -23.95
C VAL A 392 7.09 9.37 -25.32
N ASP A 393 8.37 9.47 -25.65
CA ASP A 393 8.80 9.98 -26.95
C ASP A 393 8.47 8.97 -28.07
N PRO A 394 7.69 9.34 -29.10
CA PRO A 394 7.41 8.46 -30.24
C PRO A 394 8.65 7.88 -30.92
N ASN A 395 9.77 8.63 -30.95
CA ASN A 395 11.01 8.13 -31.54
C ASN A 395 11.61 6.95 -30.74
N VAL A 396 11.41 6.92 -29.43
CA VAL A 396 11.85 5.81 -28.57
C VAL A 396 11.03 4.55 -28.89
N VAL A 397 9.71 4.70 -29.11
CA VAL A 397 8.82 3.61 -29.52
C VAL A 397 9.19 3.09 -30.91
N ASP A 398 9.43 3.98 -31.87
CA ASP A 398 9.79 3.58 -33.23
C ASP A 398 11.15 2.86 -33.27
N TYR A 399 12.12 3.30 -32.47
CA TYR A 399 13.39 2.59 -32.31
C TYR A 399 13.19 1.19 -31.68
N PHE A 400 12.36 1.09 -30.64
CA PHE A 400 12.05 -0.17 -30.00
C PHE A 400 11.43 -1.15 -31.00
N CYS A 401 10.40 -0.70 -31.72
CA CYS A 401 9.66 -1.57 -32.66
C CYS A 401 10.47 -1.95 -33.89
N ASN A 402 11.45 -1.14 -34.30
CA ASN A 402 12.36 -1.41 -35.44
C ASN A 402 11.63 -1.88 -36.72
N GLY A 403 10.43 -1.34 -36.97
CA GLY A 403 9.60 -1.70 -38.14
C GLY A 403 8.78 -2.98 -37.98
N ASP A 404 8.82 -3.68 -36.86
CA ASP A 404 7.95 -4.82 -36.56
C ASP A 404 6.54 -4.36 -36.23
N ALA A 405 5.57 -4.74 -37.04
CA ALA A 405 4.17 -4.34 -36.92
C ALA A 405 3.50 -4.94 -35.67
N LYS A 406 3.90 -6.13 -35.20
CA LYS A 406 3.33 -6.78 -34.02
C LYS A 406 3.83 -6.10 -32.74
N LEU A 407 5.13 -5.81 -32.68
CA LEU A 407 5.69 -5.04 -31.57
C LEU A 407 5.07 -3.65 -31.49
N LYS A 408 4.81 -3.01 -32.66
CA LYS A 408 4.15 -1.70 -32.71
C LYS A 408 2.73 -1.76 -32.19
N GLU A 409 1.91 -2.74 -32.62
CA GLU A 409 0.53 -2.93 -32.15
C GLU A 409 0.49 -3.18 -30.64
N ALA A 410 1.39 -4.03 -30.13
CA ALA A 410 1.49 -4.33 -28.70
C ALA A 410 1.85 -3.06 -27.90
N MET A 411 2.87 -2.30 -28.33
CA MET A 411 3.27 -1.07 -27.67
C MET A 411 2.20 0.01 -27.73
N ASP A 412 1.54 0.23 -28.87
CA ASP A 412 0.47 1.19 -29.01
C ASP A 412 -0.72 0.86 -28.09
N THR A 413 -1.03 -0.43 -27.91
CA THR A 413 -2.04 -0.91 -26.95
C THR A 413 -1.62 -0.56 -25.51
N ILE A 414 -0.40 -0.94 -25.09
CA ILE A 414 0.13 -0.67 -23.76
C ILE A 414 0.15 0.84 -23.46
N LEU A 415 0.64 1.66 -24.41
CA LEU A 415 0.69 3.11 -24.26
C LEU A 415 -0.71 3.72 -24.12
N SER A 416 -1.69 3.24 -24.87
CA SER A 416 -3.07 3.69 -24.79
C SER A 416 -3.73 3.33 -23.43
N GLU A 417 -3.52 2.10 -22.95
CA GLU A 417 -4.13 1.59 -21.73
C GLU A 417 -3.48 2.14 -20.46
N LEU A 418 -2.18 2.46 -20.50
CA LEU A 418 -1.46 3.09 -19.39
C LEU A 418 -1.44 4.62 -19.46
N HIS A 419 -2.19 5.23 -20.37
CA HIS A 419 -2.36 6.68 -20.35
C HIS A 419 -3.12 7.11 -19.10
N ASP A 420 -2.60 8.10 -18.37
CA ASP A 420 -3.12 8.53 -17.06
C ASP A 420 -3.18 7.40 -15.99
N ALA A 421 -2.34 6.39 -16.08
CA ALA A 421 -2.40 5.23 -15.20
C ALA A 421 -2.30 5.57 -13.71
N LYS A 422 -1.63 6.66 -13.34
CA LYS A 422 -1.56 7.15 -11.95
C LYS A 422 -2.87 7.76 -11.43
N GLU A 423 -3.86 8.02 -12.29
CA GLU A 423 -5.21 8.37 -11.83
C GLU A 423 -5.99 7.15 -11.35
N TYR A 424 -5.68 5.97 -11.90
CA TYR A 424 -6.47 4.75 -11.71
C TYR A 424 -5.76 3.73 -10.82
N GLY A 425 -4.44 3.66 -10.88
CA GLY A 425 -3.67 2.64 -10.14
C GLY A 425 -4.00 1.22 -10.61
N SER A 426 -3.97 0.29 -9.68
CA SER A 426 -4.15 -1.15 -9.96
C SER A 426 -5.57 -1.57 -10.37
N ILE A 427 -6.55 -0.64 -10.38
CA ILE A 427 -7.89 -0.95 -10.92
C ILE A 427 -7.90 -1.05 -12.44
N LEU A 428 -6.85 -0.59 -13.13
CA LEU A 428 -6.68 -0.72 -14.57
C LEU A 428 -6.76 -2.18 -15.01
N THR A 429 -7.44 -2.40 -16.13
CA THR A 429 -7.42 -3.68 -16.84
C THR A 429 -6.60 -3.49 -18.10
N VAL A 430 -5.59 -4.35 -18.28
CA VAL A 430 -4.67 -4.31 -19.41
C VAL A 430 -4.89 -5.55 -20.27
N THR A 431 -4.86 -5.37 -21.57
CA THR A 431 -4.99 -6.46 -22.56
C THR A 431 -3.71 -7.29 -22.59
N PRO A 432 -3.78 -8.62 -22.43
CA PRO A 432 -2.60 -9.49 -22.54
C PRO A 432 -1.91 -9.35 -23.90
N GLN A 433 -0.58 -9.28 -23.88
CA GLN A 433 0.28 -9.18 -25.04
C GLN A 433 1.20 -10.41 -25.15
N ASP A 434 1.96 -10.50 -26.22
CA ASP A 434 3.09 -11.45 -26.33
C ASP A 434 4.29 -10.91 -25.54
N TRP A 435 4.28 -11.16 -24.22
CA TRP A 435 5.31 -10.66 -23.30
C TRP A 435 6.70 -11.20 -23.67
N SER A 436 6.80 -12.45 -24.13
CA SER A 436 8.07 -13.04 -24.55
C SER A 436 8.70 -12.25 -25.68
N ALA A 437 7.94 -11.93 -26.72
CA ALA A 437 8.42 -11.15 -27.86
C ALA A 437 8.88 -9.74 -27.45
N LEU A 438 8.18 -9.11 -26.49
CA LEU A 438 8.56 -7.80 -25.97
C LEU A 438 9.89 -7.88 -25.17
N TYR A 439 10.04 -8.87 -24.30
CA TYR A 439 11.28 -9.04 -23.51
C TYR A 439 12.47 -9.48 -24.37
N ASP A 440 12.27 -10.32 -25.38
CA ASP A 440 13.31 -10.69 -26.35
C ASP A 440 13.85 -9.43 -27.05
N ARG A 441 12.95 -8.50 -27.40
CA ARG A 441 13.35 -7.23 -27.99
C ARG A 441 14.13 -6.33 -27.03
N PHE A 442 13.76 -6.28 -25.74
CA PHE A 442 14.54 -5.57 -24.73
C PHE A 442 15.93 -6.20 -24.54
N ALA A 443 16.04 -7.52 -24.59
CA ALA A 443 17.31 -8.22 -24.49
C ALA A 443 18.24 -7.86 -25.65
N GLU A 444 17.74 -7.85 -26.91
CA GLU A 444 18.48 -7.40 -28.07
C GLU A 444 18.99 -5.94 -27.92
N ILE A 445 18.10 -5.04 -27.47
CA ILE A 445 18.46 -3.62 -27.27
C ILE A 445 19.49 -3.47 -26.16
N THR A 446 19.48 -4.32 -25.14
CA THR A 446 20.45 -4.27 -24.04
C THR A 446 21.88 -4.53 -24.53
N GLU A 447 22.07 -5.28 -25.60
CA GLU A 447 23.36 -5.53 -26.24
C GLU A 447 23.78 -4.45 -27.27
N ASP A 448 22.86 -3.56 -27.67
CA ASP A 448 23.12 -2.50 -28.65
C ASP A 448 23.95 -1.36 -28.03
N ILE A 449 24.78 -0.70 -28.85
CA ILE A 449 25.66 0.42 -28.45
C ILE A 449 24.98 1.79 -28.69
N ASN A 450 23.71 1.82 -29.07
CA ASN A 450 22.99 3.03 -29.43
C ASN A 450 22.64 3.89 -28.19
N MET A 451 22.71 5.21 -28.33
CA MET A 451 22.30 6.17 -27.27
C MET A 451 20.79 6.05 -26.91
N SER A 452 19.96 5.63 -27.86
CA SER A 452 18.51 5.41 -27.63
C SER A 452 18.22 4.23 -26.69
N ARG A 453 19.18 3.33 -26.47
CA ARG A 453 19.06 2.19 -25.55
C ARG A 453 18.64 2.61 -24.14
N GLU A 454 19.34 3.61 -23.58
CA GLU A 454 19.03 4.06 -22.21
C GLU A 454 17.63 4.67 -22.10
N ALA A 455 17.17 5.37 -23.14
CA ALA A 455 15.81 5.90 -23.20
C ALA A 455 14.76 4.79 -23.25
N VAL A 456 14.96 3.76 -24.09
CA VAL A 456 14.05 2.60 -24.15
C VAL A 456 13.96 1.89 -22.81
N LEU A 457 15.07 1.56 -22.20
CA LEU A 457 15.10 0.85 -20.91
C LEU A 457 14.50 1.69 -19.77
N ARG A 458 14.63 3.01 -19.82
CA ARG A 458 14.07 3.91 -18.81
C ARG A 458 12.58 4.16 -18.99
N GLU A 459 12.09 4.30 -20.23
CA GLU A 459 10.74 4.76 -20.53
C GLU A 459 9.78 3.60 -20.86
N LEU A 460 10.20 2.60 -21.62
CA LEU A 460 9.31 1.54 -22.08
C LEU A 460 9.33 0.29 -21.21
N LEU A 461 10.48 -0.12 -20.68
CA LEU A 461 10.56 -1.34 -19.87
C LEU A 461 9.66 -1.30 -18.63
N PRO A 462 9.61 -0.21 -17.84
CA PRO A 462 8.68 -0.15 -16.70
C PRO A 462 7.21 -0.21 -17.11
N LEU A 463 6.83 0.35 -18.27
CA LEU A 463 5.46 0.27 -18.79
C LEU A 463 5.08 -1.17 -19.12
N VAL A 464 5.97 -1.92 -19.79
CA VAL A 464 5.74 -3.32 -20.12
C VAL A 464 5.64 -4.19 -18.87
N GLN A 465 6.51 -3.99 -17.90
CA GLN A 465 6.49 -4.71 -16.61
C GLN A 465 5.19 -4.48 -15.84
N VAL A 466 4.73 -3.24 -15.75
CA VAL A 466 3.46 -2.89 -15.10
C VAL A 466 2.26 -3.44 -15.89
N ALA A 467 2.30 -3.35 -17.21
CA ALA A 467 1.24 -3.89 -18.08
C ALA A 467 1.09 -5.40 -17.91
N GLU A 468 2.20 -6.14 -17.91
CA GLU A 468 2.22 -7.58 -17.66
C GLU A 468 1.64 -7.91 -16.29
N ALA A 469 2.13 -7.26 -15.21
CA ALA A 469 1.65 -7.50 -13.86
C ALA A 469 0.15 -7.20 -13.68
N LEU A 470 -0.40 -6.21 -14.41
CA LEU A 470 -1.83 -5.90 -14.42
C LEU A 470 -2.67 -6.89 -15.26
N ALA A 471 -2.11 -7.45 -16.32
CA ALA A 471 -2.81 -8.39 -17.21
C ALA A 471 -2.80 -9.83 -16.69
N GLN A 472 -1.77 -10.21 -15.92
CA GLN A 472 -1.54 -11.55 -15.41
C GLN A 472 -2.62 -12.01 -14.43
N LYS A 473 -2.79 -13.33 -14.29
CA LYS A 473 -3.65 -13.97 -13.29
C LYS A 473 -2.81 -14.60 -12.19
N TYR A 474 -3.33 -14.57 -10.95
CA TYR A 474 -2.61 -14.97 -9.77
C TYR A 474 -3.35 -16.05 -8.99
N ASP A 475 -2.61 -16.93 -8.32
CA ASP A 475 -3.13 -17.96 -7.42
C ASP A 475 -3.62 -17.36 -6.10
N ALA A 476 -2.89 -16.36 -5.60
CA ALA A 476 -3.25 -15.65 -4.39
C ALA A 476 -3.13 -14.13 -4.60
N VAL A 477 -4.25 -13.43 -4.41
CA VAL A 477 -4.32 -11.97 -4.40
C VAL A 477 -4.63 -11.52 -2.98
N VAL A 478 -3.68 -10.86 -2.32
CA VAL A 478 -3.83 -10.45 -0.91
C VAL A 478 -3.50 -8.99 -0.76
N THR A 479 -4.45 -8.19 -0.27
CA THR A 479 -4.23 -6.74 -0.16
C THR A 479 -5.09 -6.05 0.89
N ASN A 480 -4.62 -4.88 1.32
CA ASN A 480 -5.41 -3.87 2.02
C ASN A 480 -5.61 -2.68 1.08
N PRO A 481 -6.72 -2.59 0.34
CA PRO A 481 -6.93 -1.56 -0.66
C PRO A 481 -7.18 -0.18 -0.04
N PRO A 482 -7.01 0.92 -0.81
CA PRO A 482 -7.29 2.28 -0.34
C PRO A 482 -8.78 2.50 -0.04
N TYR A 483 -9.09 3.19 1.10
CA TYR A 483 -10.45 3.56 1.49
C TYR A 483 -10.73 5.01 1.08
N MET A 484 -11.45 5.19 -0.02
CA MET A 484 -11.78 6.51 -0.55
C MET A 484 -13.16 6.48 -1.21
N GLY A 485 -14.14 7.14 -0.60
CA GLY A 485 -15.50 7.25 -1.15
C GLY A 485 -15.54 8.08 -2.43
N ASN A 486 -16.47 7.78 -3.33
CA ASN A 486 -16.58 8.37 -4.66
C ASN A 486 -16.78 9.89 -4.68
N GLY A 487 -17.26 10.51 -3.61
CA GLY A 487 -17.33 11.97 -3.48
C GLY A 487 -15.98 12.68 -3.52
N ARG A 488 -14.89 11.92 -3.31
CA ARG A 488 -13.51 12.40 -3.34
C ARG A 488 -12.75 12.07 -4.63
N PHE A 489 -13.35 11.29 -5.52
CA PHE A 489 -12.74 10.90 -6.80
C PHE A 489 -12.51 12.10 -7.71
N SER A 490 -11.44 12.06 -8.50
CA SER A 490 -11.26 12.92 -9.65
C SER A 490 -12.36 12.66 -10.70
N LEU A 491 -12.51 13.54 -11.68
CA LEU A 491 -13.47 13.33 -12.76
C LEU A 491 -13.13 12.06 -13.57
N LYS A 492 -11.84 11.87 -13.90
CA LYS A 492 -11.34 10.71 -14.65
C LYS A 492 -11.61 9.41 -13.91
N LEU A 493 -11.26 9.34 -12.62
CA LEU A 493 -11.49 8.16 -11.78
C LEU A 493 -13.00 7.86 -11.64
N THR A 494 -13.85 8.91 -11.51
CA THR A 494 -15.31 8.75 -11.43
C THR A 494 -15.88 8.12 -12.71
N GLU A 495 -15.44 8.60 -13.88
CA GLU A 495 -15.89 8.10 -15.16
C GLU A 495 -15.43 6.65 -15.39
N TYR A 496 -14.16 6.36 -15.10
CA TYR A 496 -13.59 5.01 -15.19
C TYR A 496 -14.34 4.02 -14.30
N ALA A 497 -14.55 4.35 -13.03
CA ALA A 497 -15.27 3.50 -12.09
C ALA A 497 -16.73 3.27 -12.49
N ARG A 498 -17.41 4.28 -13.06
CA ARG A 498 -18.78 4.13 -13.58
C ARG A 498 -18.84 3.20 -14.80
N THR A 499 -17.86 3.28 -15.68
CA THR A 499 -17.82 2.51 -16.92
C THR A 499 -17.49 1.05 -16.68
N TYR A 500 -16.47 0.76 -15.89
CA TYR A 500 -15.92 -0.60 -15.75
C TYR A 500 -16.36 -1.31 -14.46
N TYR A 501 -16.79 -0.57 -13.43
CA TYR A 501 -17.09 -1.08 -12.08
C TYR A 501 -18.43 -0.54 -11.55
N SER A 502 -19.48 -0.61 -12.37
CA SER A 502 -20.78 0.00 -12.09
C SER A 502 -21.40 -0.44 -10.76
N ASP A 503 -21.16 -1.69 -10.31
CA ASP A 503 -21.70 -2.27 -9.09
C ASP A 503 -20.89 -1.92 -7.83
N SER A 504 -19.63 -1.51 -8.00
CA SER A 504 -18.67 -1.23 -6.93
C SER A 504 -18.18 0.23 -6.88
N LYS A 505 -18.60 1.09 -7.78
CA LYS A 505 -18.14 2.48 -8.00
C LYS A 505 -18.25 3.45 -6.83
N ASN A 506 -18.85 3.06 -5.71
CA ASN A 506 -19.16 3.96 -4.61
C ASN A 506 -18.00 4.21 -3.66
N ASP A 507 -17.01 3.31 -3.65
CA ASP A 507 -15.77 3.47 -2.88
C ASP A 507 -14.65 2.71 -3.57
N LEU A 508 -13.40 3.21 -3.45
CA LEU A 508 -12.26 2.62 -4.14
C LEU A 508 -11.96 1.20 -3.62
N TYR A 509 -12.12 0.94 -2.30
CA TYR A 509 -11.96 -0.42 -1.78
C TYR A 509 -12.95 -1.40 -2.41
N SER A 510 -14.19 -0.96 -2.72
CA SER A 510 -15.18 -1.84 -3.34
C SER A 510 -14.86 -2.13 -4.81
N VAL A 511 -14.30 -1.15 -5.53
CA VAL A 511 -13.75 -1.36 -6.87
C VAL A 511 -12.61 -2.39 -6.82
N MET A 512 -11.73 -2.26 -5.83
CA MET A 512 -10.62 -3.21 -5.63
C MET A 512 -11.09 -4.63 -5.26
N ILE A 513 -12.19 -4.80 -4.52
CA ILE A 513 -12.77 -6.15 -4.29
C ILE A 513 -13.08 -6.83 -5.62
N GLU A 514 -13.74 -6.11 -6.51
CA GLU A 514 -14.10 -6.63 -7.84
C GLU A 514 -12.86 -6.87 -8.72
N ARG A 515 -11.92 -5.93 -8.73
CA ARG A 515 -10.66 -6.04 -9.47
C ARG A 515 -9.80 -7.21 -9.00
N CYS A 516 -9.62 -7.40 -7.70
CA CYS A 516 -8.87 -8.52 -7.14
C CYS A 516 -9.48 -9.86 -7.54
N GLY A 517 -10.82 -9.98 -7.54
CA GLY A 517 -11.49 -11.16 -8.07
C GLY A 517 -11.22 -11.40 -9.55
N ILE A 518 -11.09 -10.33 -10.36
CA ILE A 518 -10.71 -10.43 -11.78
C ILE A 518 -9.24 -10.85 -11.92
N MET A 519 -8.34 -10.36 -11.08
CA MET A 519 -6.91 -10.73 -11.10
C MET A 519 -6.66 -12.17 -10.66
N THR A 520 -7.56 -12.73 -9.85
CA THR A 520 -7.42 -14.10 -9.35
C THR A 520 -7.76 -15.11 -10.45
N GLN A 521 -6.91 -16.11 -10.64
CA GLN A 521 -7.20 -17.20 -11.56
C GLN A 521 -8.28 -18.14 -11.02
N ARG A 522 -8.85 -18.98 -11.91
CA ARG A 522 -9.86 -19.96 -11.50
C ARG A 522 -9.28 -20.89 -10.43
N GLY A 523 -9.99 -21.03 -9.33
CA GLY A 523 -9.56 -21.85 -8.19
C GLY A 523 -8.62 -21.15 -7.22
N GLY A 524 -8.04 -20.00 -7.58
CA GLY A 524 -7.20 -19.19 -6.72
C GLY A 524 -7.98 -18.46 -5.61
N PHE A 525 -7.26 -17.85 -4.68
CA PHE A 525 -7.82 -17.16 -3.52
C PHE A 525 -7.59 -15.64 -3.57
N THR A 526 -8.62 -14.90 -3.18
CA THR A 526 -8.52 -13.46 -2.89
C THR A 526 -8.74 -13.22 -1.40
N ALA A 527 -7.81 -12.53 -0.73
CA ALA A 527 -7.89 -12.18 0.68
C ALA A 527 -7.77 -10.66 0.85
N LEU A 528 -8.76 -10.05 1.48
CA LEU A 528 -8.87 -8.60 1.61
C LEU A 528 -9.24 -8.19 3.03
N ILE A 529 -8.72 -7.04 3.47
CA ILE A 529 -9.29 -6.28 4.57
C ILE A 529 -9.84 -4.96 4.04
N THR A 530 -11.12 -4.67 4.34
CA THR A 530 -11.82 -3.49 3.80
C THR A 530 -12.69 -2.83 4.87
N MET A 531 -13.33 -1.71 4.50
CA MET A 531 -14.46 -1.20 5.28
C MET A 531 -15.63 -2.19 5.25
N GLN A 532 -16.35 -2.29 6.36
CA GLN A 532 -17.49 -3.20 6.54
C GLN A 532 -18.72 -2.81 5.72
N SER A 533 -18.81 -1.58 5.20
CA SER A 533 -20.04 -1.04 4.59
C SER A 533 -20.54 -1.86 3.39
N TRP A 534 -19.66 -2.50 2.61
CA TRP A 534 -20.09 -3.34 1.49
C TRP A 534 -20.94 -4.55 1.94
N VAL A 535 -20.72 -5.01 3.16
CA VAL A 535 -21.43 -6.16 3.75
C VAL A 535 -22.91 -5.83 4.01
N ASN A 536 -23.22 -4.60 4.44
CA ASN A 536 -24.52 -4.21 4.97
C ASN A 536 -25.24 -3.11 4.20
N ALA A 537 -24.53 -2.16 3.55
CA ALA A 537 -25.16 -1.01 2.96
C ALA A 537 -25.95 -1.37 1.68
N PRO A 538 -27.16 -0.80 1.49
CA PRO A 538 -27.98 -1.03 0.30
C PRO A 538 -27.29 -0.69 -1.01
N THR A 539 -26.43 0.32 -1.01
CA THR A 539 -25.62 0.76 -2.17
C THR A 539 -24.76 -0.34 -2.79
N PHE A 540 -24.37 -1.36 -2.01
CA PHE A 540 -23.54 -2.48 -2.45
C PHE A 540 -24.32 -3.79 -2.71
N LYS A 541 -25.65 -3.71 -2.79
CA LYS A 541 -26.51 -4.90 -3.03
C LYS A 541 -26.06 -5.69 -4.29
N ASN A 542 -25.82 -5.01 -5.40
CA ASN A 542 -25.43 -5.66 -6.65
C ASN A 542 -24.03 -6.27 -6.56
N LEU A 543 -23.08 -5.57 -5.92
CA LEU A 543 -21.75 -6.11 -5.64
C LEU A 543 -21.85 -7.41 -4.82
N ARG A 544 -22.60 -7.41 -3.70
CA ARG A 544 -22.80 -8.63 -2.89
C ARG A 544 -23.39 -9.77 -3.71
N LYS A 545 -24.44 -9.49 -4.50
CA LYS A 545 -25.05 -10.50 -5.37
C LYS A 545 -24.02 -11.07 -6.35
N LYS A 546 -23.21 -10.24 -6.97
CA LYS A 546 -22.13 -10.64 -7.90
C LYS A 546 -21.11 -11.54 -7.20
N LEU A 547 -20.61 -11.12 -6.03
CA LEU A 547 -19.58 -11.85 -5.27
C LEU A 547 -20.10 -13.23 -4.81
N PHE A 548 -21.25 -13.28 -4.12
CA PHE A 548 -21.79 -14.54 -3.59
C PHE A 548 -22.32 -15.48 -4.67
N SER A 549 -22.61 -14.98 -5.87
CA SER A 549 -23.04 -15.83 -6.99
C SER A 549 -21.88 -16.47 -7.75
N ASN A 550 -20.70 -15.82 -7.76
CA ASN A 550 -19.57 -16.25 -8.57
C ASN A 550 -18.46 -16.92 -7.76
N TYR A 551 -18.33 -16.58 -6.47
CA TYR A 551 -17.24 -17.04 -5.61
C TYR A 551 -17.80 -17.71 -4.37
N TYR A 552 -17.05 -18.63 -3.76
CA TYR A 552 -17.35 -19.05 -2.40
C TYR A 552 -16.40 -18.40 -1.39
N PHE A 553 -16.95 -17.91 -0.30
CA PHE A 553 -16.20 -17.29 0.79
C PHE A 553 -15.71 -18.37 1.75
N SER A 554 -14.40 -18.57 1.87
CA SER A 554 -13.85 -19.52 2.84
C SER A 554 -14.03 -19.02 4.26
N SER A 555 -13.79 -17.71 4.48
CA SER A 555 -14.00 -17.10 5.79
C SER A 555 -14.28 -15.59 5.70
N ILE A 556 -15.00 -15.09 6.73
CA ILE A 556 -15.31 -13.65 6.90
C ILE A 556 -15.13 -13.32 8.39
N ILE A 557 -14.25 -12.37 8.69
CA ILE A 557 -14.02 -11.85 10.04
C ILE A 557 -14.60 -10.46 10.17
N ASN A 558 -15.68 -10.32 10.94
CA ASN A 558 -16.24 -9.03 11.28
C ASN A 558 -15.45 -8.41 12.45
N MET A 559 -14.60 -7.45 12.15
CA MET A 559 -13.74 -6.81 13.15
C MET A 559 -14.43 -5.63 13.85
N GLY A 560 -15.39 -4.98 13.20
CA GLY A 560 -16.02 -3.76 13.72
C GLY A 560 -15.04 -2.57 13.80
N SER A 561 -15.29 -1.65 14.75
CA SER A 561 -14.45 -0.49 14.99
C SER A 561 -13.15 -0.85 15.72
N LYS A 562 -12.15 0.05 15.65
CA LYS A 562 -10.85 -0.08 16.36
C LYS A 562 -10.11 -1.38 16.05
N ALA A 563 -10.15 -1.80 14.80
CA ALA A 563 -9.32 -2.90 14.29
C ALA A 563 -7.85 -2.47 14.08
N PHE A 564 -7.62 -1.17 13.94
CA PHE A 564 -6.33 -0.51 13.79
C PHE A 564 -6.17 0.51 14.92
N ASP A 565 -5.10 0.41 15.69
CA ASP A 565 -4.83 1.30 16.82
C ASP A 565 -4.59 2.77 16.40
N GLU A 566 -4.11 2.98 15.15
CA GLU A 566 -3.85 4.30 14.59
C GLU A 566 -5.12 5.05 14.14
N ILE A 567 -6.24 4.37 13.93
CA ILE A 567 -7.49 5.00 13.52
C ILE A 567 -8.25 5.47 14.75
N GLN A 568 -8.26 6.79 14.97
CA GLN A 568 -9.05 7.39 16.03
C GLN A 568 -10.54 7.42 15.69
N GLY A 569 -11.39 7.11 16.69
CA GLY A 569 -12.85 7.15 16.55
C GLY A 569 -13.50 5.82 16.20
N GLU A 570 -14.84 5.81 16.16
CA GLU A 570 -15.66 4.61 15.92
C GLU A 570 -16.26 4.53 14.51
N LYS A 571 -15.96 5.51 13.66
CA LYS A 571 -16.60 5.62 12.34
C LYS A 571 -16.13 4.57 11.34
N VAL A 572 -14.86 4.15 11.43
CA VAL A 572 -14.29 3.13 10.54
C VAL A 572 -14.49 1.75 11.15
N LYS A 573 -15.32 0.95 10.49
CA LYS A 573 -15.55 -0.46 10.83
C LYS A 573 -14.96 -1.32 9.73
N ASN A 574 -14.21 -2.36 10.11
CA ASN A 574 -13.49 -3.20 9.17
C ASN A 574 -14.03 -4.63 9.15
N VAL A 575 -13.83 -5.28 8.01
CA VAL A 575 -14.08 -6.69 7.75
C VAL A 575 -12.91 -7.26 6.98
N ALA A 576 -12.34 -8.39 7.41
CA ALA A 576 -11.42 -9.18 6.62
C ALA A 576 -12.13 -10.42 6.09
N PHE A 577 -11.87 -10.78 4.85
CA PHE A 577 -12.54 -11.90 4.22
C PHE A 577 -11.66 -12.53 3.16
N ILE A 578 -11.95 -13.80 2.91
CA ILE A 578 -11.25 -14.62 1.93
C ILE A 578 -12.28 -15.35 1.09
N PHE A 579 -12.17 -15.21 -0.22
CA PHE A 579 -13.00 -15.96 -1.16
C PHE A 579 -12.14 -16.66 -2.21
N ARG A 580 -12.69 -17.74 -2.75
CA ARG A 580 -12.07 -18.49 -3.84
C ARG A 580 -12.78 -18.18 -5.15
N HIS A 581 -12.03 -18.06 -6.21
CA HIS A 581 -12.55 -17.82 -7.56
C HIS A 581 -13.15 -19.12 -8.15
N GLN A 582 -14.20 -19.59 -7.47
CA GLN A 582 -14.96 -20.78 -7.84
C GLN A 582 -16.33 -20.75 -7.17
N LYS A 583 -17.33 -21.26 -7.88
CA LYS A 583 -18.68 -21.39 -7.31
C LYS A 583 -18.85 -22.78 -6.71
N LEU A 584 -19.35 -22.84 -5.49
CA LEU A 584 -19.85 -24.06 -4.85
C LEU A 584 -21.29 -23.84 -4.38
N GLY A 585 -22.18 -24.79 -4.69
CA GLY A 585 -23.54 -24.78 -4.13
C GLY A 585 -23.53 -25.24 -2.67
N LYS A 586 -24.44 -24.73 -1.84
CA LYS A 586 -24.62 -25.11 -0.43
C LYS A 586 -23.37 -24.95 0.45
N TRP A 587 -22.45 -24.11 0.07
CA TRP A 587 -21.22 -23.84 0.82
C TRP A 587 -21.49 -23.16 2.16
N HIS A 588 -20.79 -23.59 3.22
CA HIS A 588 -20.82 -23.03 4.57
C HIS A 588 -19.50 -22.28 4.83
N PRO A 589 -19.47 -20.94 4.79
CA PRO A 589 -18.28 -20.17 5.15
C PRO A 589 -18.05 -20.15 6.67
N MET A 590 -16.78 -19.99 7.08
CA MET A 590 -16.43 -19.76 8.47
C MET A 590 -16.54 -18.27 8.80
N PHE A 591 -17.30 -17.92 9.85
CA PHE A 591 -17.41 -16.55 10.35
C PHE A 591 -16.69 -16.37 11.68
N ALA A 592 -16.06 -15.21 11.87
CA ALA A 592 -15.60 -14.76 13.18
C ALA A 592 -16.21 -13.40 13.51
N ASP A 593 -16.74 -13.24 14.72
CA ASP A 593 -17.28 -11.96 15.20
C ASP A 593 -16.43 -11.41 16.34
N LEU A 594 -15.72 -10.31 16.06
CA LEU A 594 -14.85 -9.61 17.00
C LEU A 594 -15.39 -8.22 17.37
N THR A 595 -16.65 -7.93 17.06
CA THR A 595 -17.25 -6.61 17.27
C THR A 595 -17.51 -6.28 18.74
N SER A 596 -17.61 -7.30 19.61
CA SER A 596 -17.85 -7.15 21.04
C SER A 596 -16.66 -6.60 21.83
N ILE A 597 -15.47 -6.55 21.21
CA ILE A 597 -14.21 -6.15 21.86
C ILE A 597 -13.60 -4.99 21.08
N SER A 598 -12.94 -4.09 21.82
CA SER A 598 -12.25 -2.93 21.28
C SER A 598 -10.73 -3.07 21.45
N GLY A 599 -9.96 -2.63 20.47
CA GLY A 599 -8.49 -2.72 20.47
C GLY A 599 -7.94 -3.86 19.61
N GLU A 600 -6.81 -3.60 18.95
CA GLU A 600 -6.16 -4.52 18.02
C GLU A 600 -5.73 -5.82 18.73
N ASN A 601 -5.03 -5.70 19.85
CA ASN A 601 -4.48 -6.85 20.58
C ASN A 601 -5.58 -7.71 21.19
N GLU A 602 -6.64 -7.11 21.74
CA GLU A 602 -7.79 -7.82 22.35
C GLU A 602 -8.54 -8.61 21.27
N LYS A 603 -8.73 -8.04 20.09
CA LYS A 603 -9.34 -8.74 18.95
C LYS A 603 -8.50 -9.93 18.50
N ARG A 604 -7.18 -9.74 18.41
CA ARG A 604 -6.23 -10.81 18.11
C ARG A 604 -6.33 -11.97 19.11
N LEU A 605 -6.33 -11.66 20.41
CA LEU A 605 -6.43 -12.67 21.48
C LEU A 605 -7.77 -13.41 21.43
N LEU A 606 -8.87 -12.71 21.16
CA LEU A 606 -10.18 -13.33 21.03
C LEU A 606 -10.23 -14.28 19.82
N PHE A 607 -9.67 -13.86 18.68
CA PHE A 607 -9.59 -14.69 17.49
C PHE A 607 -8.80 -15.99 17.75
N LEU A 608 -7.64 -15.89 18.42
CA LEU A 608 -6.82 -17.05 18.75
C LEU A 608 -7.51 -18.05 19.70
N LYS A 609 -8.42 -17.59 20.54
CA LYS A 609 -9.23 -18.48 21.39
C LYS A 609 -10.25 -19.32 20.61
N LYS A 610 -10.53 -18.99 19.36
CA LYS A 610 -11.50 -19.66 18.46
C LYS A 610 -12.91 -19.80 19.05
N GLN A 611 -13.30 -18.96 20.02
CA GLN A 611 -14.59 -19.05 20.72
C GLN A 611 -15.73 -18.37 19.97
N ASN A 612 -15.43 -17.43 19.08
CA ASN A 612 -16.41 -16.63 18.33
C ASN A 612 -16.44 -17.03 16.84
N LEU A 613 -16.30 -18.34 16.57
CA LEU A 613 -16.37 -18.90 15.23
C LEU A 613 -17.74 -19.52 14.96
N TYR A 614 -18.28 -19.30 13.78
CA TYR A 614 -19.59 -19.77 13.33
C TYR A 614 -19.45 -20.34 11.91
N GLY A 615 -19.88 -21.58 11.69
CA GLY A 615 -19.74 -22.26 10.41
C GLY A 615 -21.02 -22.91 9.89
N PHE A 616 -22.20 -22.55 10.42
CA PHE A 616 -23.46 -23.23 10.14
C PHE A 616 -24.38 -22.53 9.12
N ALA A 617 -24.13 -21.26 8.79
CA ALA A 617 -24.92 -20.51 7.81
C ALA A 617 -24.49 -20.86 6.38
N LYS A 618 -25.48 -21.10 5.49
CA LYS A 618 -25.17 -21.31 4.05
C LYS A 618 -24.93 -20.00 3.35
N GLN A 619 -23.98 -19.97 2.44
CA GLN A 619 -23.71 -18.78 1.64
C GLN A 619 -24.92 -18.39 0.76
N SER A 620 -25.69 -19.37 0.27
CA SER A 620 -26.91 -19.11 -0.50
C SER A 620 -27.94 -18.27 0.25
N ASP A 621 -27.98 -18.40 1.59
CA ASP A 621 -28.94 -17.71 2.41
C ASP A 621 -28.71 -16.20 2.46
N PHE A 622 -27.45 -15.75 2.22
CA PHE A 622 -27.12 -14.33 2.12
C PHE A 622 -27.67 -13.67 0.87
N LEU A 623 -28.00 -14.44 -0.16
CA LEU A 623 -28.63 -13.95 -1.39
C LEU A 623 -30.15 -13.77 -1.24
N LEU A 624 -30.78 -14.47 -0.29
CA LEU A 624 -32.23 -14.39 -0.03
C LEU A 624 -32.60 -13.03 0.60
N HIS A 625 -31.67 -12.43 1.34
CA HIS A 625 -31.91 -11.17 2.05
C HIS A 625 -31.10 -10.05 1.41
N GLU A 626 -31.80 -9.17 0.72
CA GLU A 626 -31.22 -8.09 -0.08
C GLU A 626 -30.28 -7.14 0.69
N GLN A 627 -30.24 -7.20 2.01
CA GLN A 627 -29.68 -6.14 2.83
C GLN A 627 -28.68 -6.54 3.91
N CYS A 628 -28.43 -7.81 4.26
CA CYS A 628 -27.60 -8.04 5.45
C CYS A 628 -26.92 -9.40 5.58
N LEU A 629 -25.60 -9.41 5.83
CA LEU A 629 -24.84 -10.56 6.38
C LEU A 629 -25.03 -10.75 7.91
N VAL A 630 -26.07 -10.20 8.52
CA VAL A 630 -26.28 -10.24 9.99
C VAL A 630 -26.66 -11.63 10.51
N VAL A 631 -26.91 -12.57 9.63
CA VAL A 631 -27.65 -13.80 9.96
C VAL A 631 -26.77 -15.01 10.26
N TYR A 632 -25.43 -14.85 10.22
CA TYR A 632 -24.48 -15.95 10.47
C TYR A 632 -24.55 -16.52 11.90
N LYS A 633 -25.22 -15.85 12.84
CA LYS A 633 -25.37 -16.27 14.24
C LYS A 633 -26.58 -17.16 14.47
N THR A 634 -27.46 -17.31 13.49
CA THR A 634 -28.72 -18.08 13.67
C THR A 634 -28.76 -19.29 12.75
N ARG A 635 -29.19 -20.45 13.30
CA ARG A 635 -29.38 -21.70 12.52
C ARG A 635 -30.68 -21.72 11.72
N HIS A 636 -31.66 -20.89 12.09
CA HIS A 636 -33.01 -20.88 11.53
C HIS A 636 -33.34 -19.52 10.92
N ILE A 637 -32.70 -19.22 9.83
CA ILE A 637 -32.81 -17.92 9.14
C ILE A 637 -34.17 -17.78 8.46
N GLN A 638 -34.66 -18.86 7.84
CA GLN A 638 -35.93 -18.87 7.11
C GLN A 638 -37.12 -18.53 8.00
N ASP A 639 -37.14 -19.03 9.23
CA ASP A 639 -38.24 -18.81 10.18
C ASP A 639 -38.36 -17.36 10.67
N ILE A 640 -37.28 -16.57 10.54
CA ILE A 640 -37.21 -15.17 11.00
C ILE A 640 -37.54 -14.18 9.87
N TYR A 641 -37.28 -14.54 8.61
CA TYR A 641 -37.28 -13.62 7.49
C TYR A 641 -38.25 -13.93 6.35
N GLU A 642 -39.19 -14.85 6.56
CA GLU A 642 -40.37 -15.00 5.73
C GLU A 642 -41.64 -14.56 6.52
N PRO A 643 -41.72 -13.29 6.98
CA PRO A 643 -42.93 -12.80 7.61
C PRO A 643 -44.03 -12.69 6.55
N GLU A 644 -45.24 -13.05 6.90
CA GLU A 644 -46.44 -12.85 6.08
C GLU A 644 -46.65 -11.37 5.73
N GLN A 645 -46.12 -10.44 6.55
CA GLN A 645 -46.16 -9.01 6.35
C GLN A 645 -44.87 -8.32 6.86
N THR A 646 -44.34 -7.38 6.08
CA THR A 646 -43.24 -6.51 6.50
C THR A 646 -43.74 -5.17 7.03
N ILE A 647 -42.91 -4.46 7.80
CA ILE A 647 -43.25 -3.09 8.26
C ILE A 647 -43.53 -2.16 7.07
N SER A 648 -42.85 -2.35 5.94
CA SER A 648 -43.09 -1.58 4.72
C SER A 648 -44.46 -1.84 4.07
N ASP A 649 -45.11 -2.97 4.35
CA ASP A 649 -46.43 -3.26 3.81
C ASP A 649 -47.56 -2.54 4.60
N VAL A 650 -47.28 -2.16 5.85
CA VAL A 650 -48.24 -1.52 6.76
C VAL A 650 -47.85 -0.07 7.11
N SER A 651 -46.66 0.40 6.76
CA SER A 651 -46.21 1.77 7.04
C SER A 651 -45.21 2.28 5.99
N GLU A 652 -45.19 3.59 5.79
CA GLU A 652 -44.19 4.23 4.95
C GLU A 652 -42.99 4.66 5.80
N ILE A 653 -41.82 4.04 5.55
CA ILE A 653 -40.57 4.37 6.24
C ILE A 653 -39.87 5.48 5.47
N ARG A 654 -39.80 6.68 6.06
CA ARG A 654 -39.06 7.81 5.48
C ARG A 654 -37.94 8.25 6.42
N ARG A 655 -36.84 8.71 5.85
CA ARG A 655 -35.81 9.42 6.60
C ARG A 655 -36.43 10.76 7.04
N CYS A 656 -36.43 11.02 8.33
CA CYS A 656 -36.79 12.33 8.86
C CYS A 656 -35.79 13.41 8.37
N ILE A 657 -35.98 14.63 8.76
CA ILE A 657 -35.28 15.83 8.31
C ILE A 657 -33.77 15.67 8.44
N ALA A 658 -33.03 16.08 7.42
CA ALA A 658 -31.59 16.33 7.49
C ALA A 658 -31.36 17.82 7.26
N THR A 659 -30.94 18.54 8.30
CA THR A 659 -30.78 20.00 8.29
C THR A 659 -29.56 20.45 7.47
N GLY A 660 -28.55 19.58 7.35
CA GLY A 660 -27.24 19.95 6.80
C GLY A 660 -26.37 20.76 7.76
N ASP A 661 -26.99 21.53 8.66
CA ASP A 661 -26.32 22.30 9.72
C ASP A 661 -27.24 22.39 10.95
N ASP A 662 -27.09 21.45 11.86
CA ASP A 662 -27.90 21.37 13.07
C ASP A 662 -27.71 22.60 13.98
N ASN A 663 -26.50 23.17 14.02
CA ASN A 663 -26.21 24.35 14.83
C ASN A 663 -26.96 25.60 14.34
N THR A 664 -27.30 25.69 13.08
CA THR A 664 -28.06 26.80 12.51
C THR A 664 -29.55 26.58 12.67
N PHE A 665 -30.06 25.37 12.42
CA PHE A 665 -31.49 25.09 12.27
C PHE A 665 -32.16 24.48 13.49
N ILE A 666 -31.40 23.92 14.44
CA ILE A 666 -31.92 23.32 15.66
C ILE A 666 -31.56 24.21 16.87
N ARG A 667 -32.51 24.44 17.77
CA ARG A 667 -32.35 25.13 19.03
C ARG A 667 -33.02 24.35 20.15
N LEU A 668 -32.59 24.57 21.37
CA LEU A 668 -33.34 24.08 22.52
C LEU A 668 -34.62 24.95 22.67
N TRP A 669 -35.74 24.33 23.04
CA TRP A 669 -37.05 25.02 23.07
C TRP A 669 -37.03 26.28 23.92
N TYR A 670 -36.21 26.37 24.94
CA TYR A 670 -36.07 27.53 25.82
C TYR A 670 -35.13 28.62 25.27
N GLU A 671 -34.45 28.39 24.19
CA GLU A 671 -33.57 29.37 23.52
C GLU A 671 -34.35 30.24 22.50
N VAL A 672 -35.60 29.89 22.23
CA VAL A 672 -36.42 30.57 21.28
C VAL A 672 -37.71 31.13 21.92
N ASN A 673 -38.35 32.09 21.26
CA ASN A 673 -39.61 32.64 21.77
C ASN A 673 -40.72 31.56 21.75
N ALA A 674 -41.25 31.23 22.94
CA ALA A 674 -42.29 30.21 23.11
C ALA A 674 -43.55 30.46 22.23
N CYS A 675 -43.92 31.71 21.98
CA CYS A 675 -45.03 32.08 21.13
C CYS A 675 -44.78 31.79 19.64
N SER A 676 -43.54 31.50 19.23
CA SER A 676 -43.17 31.15 17.87
C SER A 676 -43.01 29.64 17.64
N ILE A 677 -43.23 28.82 18.68
CA ILE A 677 -43.19 27.36 18.59
C ILE A 677 -44.59 26.82 18.28
N SER A 678 -44.70 25.95 17.28
CA SER A 678 -45.95 25.24 16.98
C SER A 678 -46.30 24.28 18.13
N SER A 679 -47.56 24.23 18.51
CA SER A 679 -48.04 23.23 19.45
C SER A 679 -47.89 21.81 18.88
N ILE A 680 -47.62 20.82 19.73
CA ILE A 680 -47.46 19.43 19.28
C ILE A 680 -48.76 18.89 18.65
N ASP A 681 -49.88 19.35 19.11
CA ASP A 681 -51.21 18.86 18.69
C ASP A 681 -51.85 19.63 17.50
N LYS A 682 -51.37 20.84 17.21
CA LYS A 682 -51.91 21.68 16.15
C LYS A 682 -50.79 22.33 15.35
N ARG A 683 -50.70 21.99 14.06
CA ARG A 683 -49.79 22.72 13.13
C ARG A 683 -50.33 24.11 12.91
N GLU A 684 -49.76 25.08 13.54
CA GLU A 684 -50.04 26.50 13.26
C GLU A 684 -49.29 26.94 12.02
N GLN A 685 -50.01 27.42 11.00
CA GLN A 685 -49.43 27.81 9.71
C GLN A 685 -48.40 28.94 9.79
N ASN A 686 -48.35 29.68 10.89
CA ASN A 686 -47.45 30.81 11.09
C ASN A 686 -46.36 30.56 12.14
N ALA A 687 -46.22 29.34 12.68
CA ALA A 687 -45.16 29.02 13.63
C ALA A 687 -43.83 28.94 12.91
N LYS A 688 -42.81 29.54 13.50
CA LYS A 688 -41.44 29.53 12.99
C LYS A 688 -40.69 28.28 13.40
N TRP A 689 -41.00 27.72 14.56
CA TRP A 689 -40.29 26.59 15.18
C TRP A 689 -41.23 25.41 15.41
N PHE A 690 -40.73 24.21 15.15
CA PHE A 690 -41.47 22.97 15.31
C PHE A 690 -40.68 22.03 16.21
N PHE A 691 -41.34 21.38 17.18
CA PHE A 691 -40.68 20.39 18.00
C PHE A 691 -40.12 19.25 17.18
N ILE A 692 -38.87 18.84 17.51
CA ILE A 692 -38.20 17.69 16.95
C ILE A 692 -38.02 16.62 18.03
N ALA A 693 -38.36 15.38 17.70
CA ALA A 693 -38.06 14.22 18.56
C ALA A 693 -36.62 13.79 18.32
N ASP A 694 -35.81 13.92 19.36
CA ASP A 694 -34.37 13.60 19.33
C ASP A 694 -34.10 12.22 19.92
N GLY A 695 -33.04 11.56 19.48
CA GLY A 695 -32.49 10.38 20.14
C GLY A 695 -32.04 10.72 21.56
N GLY A 696 -31.97 9.75 22.46
CA GLY A 696 -31.50 10.00 23.82
C GLY A 696 -31.69 8.78 24.72
N GLU A 697 -31.63 9.00 26.05
CA GLU A 697 -31.83 7.97 27.05
C GLU A 697 -33.21 7.32 26.93
N ARG A 698 -33.30 6.03 27.24
CA ARG A 698 -34.58 5.30 27.19
C ARG A 698 -35.63 5.93 28.09
N ARG A 699 -36.74 6.32 27.52
CA ARG A 699 -37.94 6.77 28.22
C ARG A 699 -39.02 5.69 28.15
N ARG A 700 -39.76 5.49 29.24
CA ARG A 700 -40.77 4.42 29.32
C ARG A 700 -41.96 4.69 28.42
N TRP A 701 -42.39 5.97 28.32
CA TRP A 701 -43.61 6.37 27.62
C TRP A 701 -43.34 7.53 26.64
N TYR A 702 -42.73 8.62 27.11
CA TYR A 702 -42.65 9.89 26.42
C TYR A 702 -41.41 10.70 26.84
N GLY A 703 -40.77 11.38 25.93
CA GLY A 703 -39.63 12.23 26.26
C GLY A 703 -38.71 12.52 25.06
N ASN A 704 -37.55 13.13 25.32
CA ASN A 704 -36.54 13.51 24.35
C ASN A 704 -37.06 14.51 23.28
N ILE A 705 -37.94 15.42 23.67
CA ILE A 705 -38.44 16.52 22.84
C ILE A 705 -37.87 17.83 23.40
N ASN A 706 -36.57 17.99 23.32
CA ASN A 706 -35.89 19.18 23.82
C ASN A 706 -35.53 20.17 22.73
N GLY A 707 -35.46 19.70 21.48
CA GLY A 707 -35.10 20.50 20.31
C GLY A 707 -36.33 21.07 19.59
N VAL A 708 -36.14 22.22 18.97
CA VAL A 708 -37.05 22.84 18.00
C VAL A 708 -36.29 23.13 16.71
N LEU A 709 -36.95 22.91 15.58
CA LEU A 709 -36.40 23.04 14.24
C LEU A 709 -37.06 24.26 13.57
N ASN A 710 -36.27 25.07 12.85
CA ASN A 710 -36.72 26.19 12.04
C ASN A 710 -36.92 25.81 10.57
#